data_41bfe46fc57d292255e6111052f0089f
#
_entry.id   41bfe46fc57d292255e6111052f0089f
#
_cell.length_a   1.000
_cell.length_b   1.000
_cell.length_c   1.000
_cell.angle_alpha   90.00
_cell.angle_beta   90.00
_cell.angle_gamma   90.00
#
_symmetry.space_group_name_H-M   'P 1'
#
loop_
_entity.id
_entity.type
_entity.pdbx_description
1 polymer ?
#
loop_
_entity_poly.entity_id
_entity_poly.type
_entity_poly.pdbx_seq_one_letter_code
_entity_poly.pdbx_strand_id
1 'polypeptide(L)'
;MKRLLLALALLVPLAASADEGMWMIHALNQALEKKMQERGLQLSAGEIYNADAPGATVSDAVVSLGFYCTASVISDEGLLITNHHCAYSDLFDLSTPEKNYLEDGYWAFFRQDEIPLQGKEVYFLKRVLDVTDEVAAVADSLTARGERFGSRKLTSILERRYAARTGLEASLNSMWAGEKYYLALYSTYKDIRLVGAPPVSIAAFGGDEDNWEWPQHKGDFALYRIYDHGEPLHSPWHLRISRAGYREGDYAMVVGYPGRTDRYSSSYKVDYLTRVERPVTNRLRGNQMEIVRKWMDADPAVRAKYSDWFFSLSNVQEMQEGEVQCVKRFGVVDEKRAQEKDLPQDILQGLADEYAAIEDIEREKAYYRETIVRGMRITPTMLRMSNAKTPEARDEIYRRDIGALDARVEKDLIAYSLEEYFGHMPADVVGPRQDSLRKAFSGDWKAMAEHLWDNPLVLMDFITEVKITAFNEREKHTGDLTDLQHRYTRALYHDREAKGIVQYPDANSTMRLTYGVVSSLEPWDAVYTSWYSSPRGLREKYNPAQHDFALPADFVAALDRYDGPVNFLTDNDITGGNSGSPVLNARGEVIGLAFDGNKESLASDVSFTPDYNKCVCVDIRYVLWILEDYVGLERIVKELK
;
A
#
# COMPACT_ATOMS: atom_id res chain seq x y z
N MET A 1 50.77 -8.48 -48.44
CA MET A 1 49.58 -9.07 -47.84
C MET A 1 49.45 -8.59 -46.40
N LYS A 2 48.73 -7.52 -46.20
CA LYS A 2 48.47 -6.93 -44.85
C LYS A 2 47.19 -7.59 -44.31
N ARG A 3 47.27 -8.34 -43.22
CA ARG A 3 46.12 -8.88 -42.50
C ARG A 3 45.47 -7.76 -41.70
N LEU A 4 44.25 -7.40 -42.10
CA LEU A 4 43.34 -6.54 -41.36
C LEU A 4 42.75 -7.42 -40.23
N LEU A 5 43.14 -7.20 -39.01
CA LEU A 5 42.44 -7.73 -37.84
C LEU A 5 41.28 -6.80 -37.54
N LEU A 6 40.06 -7.23 -37.86
CA LEU A 6 38.82 -6.61 -37.42
C LEU A 6 38.61 -7.03 -35.96
N ALA A 7 38.85 -6.11 -35.04
CA ALA A 7 38.44 -6.29 -33.67
C ALA A 7 36.91 -6.08 -33.60
N LEU A 8 36.16 -7.17 -33.55
CA LEU A 8 34.75 -7.19 -33.20
C LEU A 8 34.67 -6.89 -31.69
N ALA A 9 34.42 -5.66 -31.31
CA ALA A 9 34.05 -5.34 -29.96
C ALA A 9 32.68 -5.99 -29.70
N LEU A 10 32.66 -7.11 -29.03
CA LEU A 10 31.47 -7.66 -28.39
C LEU A 10 31.02 -6.60 -27.36
N LEU A 11 30.05 -5.78 -27.73
CA LEU A 11 29.20 -5.09 -26.80
C LEU A 11 28.40 -6.20 -26.07
N VAL A 12 28.95 -6.70 -24.98
CA VAL A 12 28.17 -7.38 -23.96
C VAL A 12 27.26 -6.28 -23.41
N PRO A 13 25.94 -6.37 -23.57
CA PRO A 13 25.08 -5.49 -22.80
C PRO A 13 25.42 -5.79 -21.33
N LEU A 14 26.01 -4.85 -20.62
CA LEU A 14 25.99 -4.86 -19.18
C LEU A 14 24.50 -4.95 -18.84
N ALA A 15 24.07 -6.08 -18.33
CA ALA A 15 22.75 -6.23 -17.75
C ALA A 15 22.66 -5.14 -16.68
N ALA A 16 21.93 -4.09 -16.99
CA ALA A 16 21.77 -2.97 -16.09
C ALA A 16 20.79 -3.44 -15.03
N SER A 17 21.33 -3.94 -13.91
CA SER A 17 20.57 -4.28 -12.72
C SER A 17 19.74 -3.07 -12.28
N ALA A 18 18.53 -3.30 -11.79
CA ALA A 18 17.67 -2.27 -11.20
C ALA A 18 18.42 -1.49 -10.11
N ASP A 19 18.24 -0.18 -10.08
CA ASP A 19 18.81 0.65 -9.02
C ASP A 19 17.84 0.70 -7.83
N GLU A 20 18.24 0.12 -6.71
CA GLU A 20 17.52 0.25 -5.44
C GLU A 20 17.36 1.72 -5.05
N GLY A 21 16.17 2.12 -4.62
CA GLY A 21 15.97 3.41 -3.97
C GLY A 21 14.64 4.10 -4.26
N MET A 22 13.96 4.48 -3.17
CA MET A 22 12.85 5.42 -3.18
C MET A 22 13.38 6.80 -2.78
N TRP A 23 13.96 7.50 -3.77
CA TRP A 23 14.71 8.74 -3.57
C TRP A 23 13.78 9.90 -3.18
N MET A 24 14.18 10.66 -2.17
CA MET A 24 13.45 11.87 -1.80
C MET A 24 13.46 12.87 -2.94
N ILE A 25 12.29 13.32 -3.39
CA ILE A 25 12.14 14.14 -4.59
C ILE A 25 12.97 15.45 -4.55
N HIS A 26 13.12 16.04 -3.37
CA HIS A 26 13.88 17.28 -3.16
C HIS A 26 15.40 17.04 -3.00
N ALA A 27 15.84 15.80 -2.91
CA ALA A 27 17.25 15.43 -2.70
C ALA A 27 17.91 14.89 -4.00
N LEU A 28 17.27 15.06 -5.16
CA LEU A 28 17.83 14.71 -6.46
C LEU A 28 19.06 15.58 -6.72
N ASN A 29 20.24 14.97 -6.66
CA ASN A 29 21.51 15.64 -6.88
C ASN A 29 22.11 15.28 -8.24
N GLN A 30 23.17 15.98 -8.65
CA GLN A 30 23.83 15.77 -9.94
C GLN A 30 24.31 14.33 -10.17
N ALA A 31 24.73 13.63 -9.10
CA ALA A 31 25.20 12.25 -9.24
C ALA A 31 24.05 11.29 -9.57
N LEU A 32 22.90 11.49 -8.93
CA LEU A 32 21.70 10.70 -9.18
C LEU A 32 21.09 11.07 -10.55
N GLU A 33 21.01 12.36 -10.87
CA GLU A 33 20.59 12.84 -12.20
C GLU A 33 21.43 12.19 -13.31
N LYS A 34 22.75 12.17 -13.16
CA LYS A 34 23.65 11.54 -14.12
C LYS A 34 23.39 10.05 -14.27
N LYS A 35 23.16 9.32 -13.18
CA LYS A 35 22.80 7.90 -13.24
C LYS A 35 21.50 7.66 -13.98
N MET A 36 20.47 8.47 -13.72
CA MET A 36 19.19 8.40 -14.44
C MET A 36 19.36 8.71 -15.92
N GLN A 37 20.20 9.71 -16.27
CA GLN A 37 20.49 10.05 -17.67
C GLN A 37 21.29 8.95 -18.38
N GLU A 38 22.20 8.28 -17.70
CA GLU A 38 22.91 7.10 -18.23
C GLU A 38 21.95 5.92 -18.51
N ARG A 39 20.81 5.86 -17.80
CA ARG A 39 19.70 4.93 -18.05
C ARG A 39 18.71 5.40 -19.11
N GLY A 40 18.84 6.64 -19.60
CA GLY A 40 18.02 7.17 -20.68
C GLY A 40 17.17 8.39 -20.37
N LEU A 41 17.11 8.86 -19.12
CA LEU A 41 16.37 10.06 -18.75
C LEU A 41 16.78 11.27 -19.61
N GLN A 42 15.81 12.02 -20.11
CA GLN A 42 16.01 13.24 -20.92
C GLN A 42 15.68 14.52 -20.16
N LEU A 43 15.17 14.42 -18.93
CA LEU A 43 14.87 15.55 -18.07
C LEU A 43 16.06 15.84 -17.14
N SER A 44 16.15 17.07 -16.68
CA SER A 44 16.98 17.46 -15.56
C SER A 44 16.26 17.24 -14.22
N ALA A 45 17.01 17.17 -13.11
CA ALA A 45 16.42 17.12 -11.78
C ALA A 45 15.48 18.31 -11.50
N GLY A 46 15.81 19.50 -12.04
CA GLY A 46 14.99 20.71 -11.91
C GLY A 46 13.67 20.66 -12.68
N GLU A 47 13.56 19.87 -13.77
CA GLU A 47 12.30 19.61 -14.47
C GLU A 47 11.45 18.55 -13.76
N ILE A 48 12.06 17.73 -12.91
CA ILE A 48 11.36 16.76 -12.08
C ILE A 48 10.80 17.42 -10.82
N TYR A 49 11.63 18.18 -10.11
CA TYR A 49 11.22 18.93 -8.90
C TYR A 49 11.99 20.25 -8.79
N ASN A 50 11.25 21.34 -8.61
CA ASN A 50 11.83 22.67 -8.34
C ASN A 50 10.88 23.50 -7.49
N ALA A 51 11.16 23.62 -6.19
CA ALA A 51 10.34 24.40 -5.25
C ALA A 51 10.31 25.91 -5.56
N ASP A 52 11.29 26.43 -6.31
CA ASP A 52 11.39 27.85 -6.68
C ASP A 52 10.77 28.17 -8.06
N ALA A 53 10.34 27.13 -8.81
CA ALA A 53 9.61 27.23 -10.06
C ALA A 53 8.33 26.37 -10.02
N PRO A 54 7.37 26.67 -9.12
CA PRO A 54 6.17 25.86 -8.96
C PRO A 54 5.27 25.94 -10.20
N GLY A 55 4.62 24.81 -10.55
CA GLY A 55 3.68 24.72 -11.67
C GLY A 55 4.33 24.42 -13.02
N ALA A 56 5.57 23.90 -13.03
CA ALA A 56 6.31 23.59 -14.26
C ALA A 56 7.12 22.29 -14.18
N THR A 57 6.92 21.47 -13.16
CA THR A 57 7.71 20.25 -12.94
C THR A 57 6.81 19.00 -12.88
N VAL A 58 7.42 17.83 -13.09
CA VAL A 58 6.71 16.53 -12.97
C VAL A 58 6.02 16.43 -11.62
N SER A 59 6.69 16.80 -10.53
CA SER A 59 6.15 16.70 -9.17
C SER A 59 4.91 17.58 -8.92
N ASP A 60 4.74 18.67 -9.65
CA ASP A 60 3.57 19.55 -9.53
C ASP A 60 2.27 18.90 -10.03
N ALA A 61 2.37 17.87 -10.86
CA ALA A 61 1.22 17.13 -11.37
C ALA A 61 0.99 15.78 -10.66
N VAL A 62 1.87 15.39 -9.73
CA VAL A 62 1.70 14.16 -8.94
C VAL A 62 1.17 14.50 -7.55
N VAL A 63 0.09 13.88 -7.15
CA VAL A 63 -0.64 14.20 -5.93
C VAL A 63 -0.85 12.99 -5.03
N SER A 64 -0.96 13.23 -3.73
CA SER A 64 -1.39 12.19 -2.79
C SER A 64 -2.91 12.18 -2.65
N LEU A 65 -3.51 11.01 -2.70
CA LEU A 65 -4.89 10.77 -2.30
C LEU A 65 -4.89 10.38 -0.81
N GLY A 66 -5.02 11.35 0.08
CA GLY A 66 -5.09 11.09 1.53
C GLY A 66 -3.91 10.28 2.10
N PHE A 67 -2.77 10.26 1.46
CA PHE A 67 -1.55 9.51 1.82
C PHE A 67 -1.68 7.98 1.84
N TYR A 68 -2.73 7.43 1.20
CA TYR A 68 -2.87 5.97 1.03
C TYR A 68 -2.63 5.51 -0.43
N CYS A 69 -2.84 6.39 -1.41
CA CYS A 69 -2.59 6.18 -2.83
C CYS A 69 -2.00 7.44 -3.47
N THR A 70 -1.52 7.29 -4.69
CA THR A 70 -1.03 8.36 -5.55
C THR A 70 -2.01 8.58 -6.71
N ALA A 71 -2.08 9.81 -7.24
CA ALA A 71 -2.76 10.13 -8.48
C ALA A 71 -1.96 11.15 -9.28
N SER A 72 -2.35 11.36 -10.53
CA SER A 72 -1.71 12.35 -11.41
C SER A 72 -2.73 13.23 -12.09
N VAL A 73 -2.45 14.53 -12.16
CA VAL A 73 -3.18 15.47 -13.00
C VAL A 73 -2.80 15.24 -14.46
N ILE A 74 -3.77 14.91 -15.30
CA ILE A 74 -3.57 14.56 -16.73
C ILE A 74 -4.29 15.49 -17.70
N SER A 75 -4.89 16.58 -17.21
CA SER A 75 -5.50 17.63 -18.04
C SER A 75 -5.38 18.99 -17.38
N ASP A 76 -5.60 20.05 -18.16
CA ASP A 76 -5.66 21.43 -17.68
C ASP A 76 -6.95 21.76 -16.90
N GLU A 77 -7.94 20.86 -16.92
CA GLU A 77 -9.20 20.95 -16.17
C GLU A 77 -9.22 20.06 -14.92
N GLY A 78 -8.05 19.77 -14.35
CA GLY A 78 -7.93 19.07 -13.07
C GLY A 78 -8.37 17.61 -13.09
N LEU A 79 -8.38 16.95 -14.26
CA LEU A 79 -8.66 15.50 -14.35
C LEU A 79 -7.50 14.73 -13.71
N LEU A 80 -7.84 13.84 -12.80
CA LEU A 80 -6.92 12.92 -12.14
C LEU A 80 -7.08 11.50 -12.66
N ILE A 81 -5.95 10.81 -12.78
CA ILE A 81 -5.92 9.36 -12.97
C ILE A 81 -5.24 8.68 -11.79
N THR A 82 -5.79 7.56 -11.35
CA THR A 82 -5.27 6.69 -10.30
C THR A 82 -5.69 5.25 -10.58
N ASN A 83 -5.44 4.31 -9.64
CA ASN A 83 -5.94 2.95 -9.76
C ASN A 83 -7.42 2.81 -9.33
N HIS A 84 -8.08 1.79 -9.86
CA HIS A 84 -9.43 1.40 -9.46
C HIS A 84 -9.48 0.96 -8.00
N HIS A 85 -8.51 0.17 -7.54
CA HIS A 85 -8.49 -0.27 -6.15
C HIS A 85 -8.31 0.89 -5.16
N CYS A 86 -7.73 2.04 -5.57
CA CYS A 86 -7.72 3.28 -4.78
C CYS A 86 -9.11 3.95 -4.70
N ALA A 87 -9.99 3.63 -5.65
CA ALA A 87 -11.37 4.10 -5.73
C ALA A 87 -12.38 3.08 -5.19
N TYR A 88 -11.94 1.89 -4.80
CA TYR A 88 -12.81 0.76 -4.45
C TYR A 88 -13.84 1.14 -3.38
N SER A 89 -13.40 1.73 -2.27
CA SER A 89 -14.29 2.15 -1.18
C SER A 89 -15.27 3.24 -1.63
N ASP A 90 -14.84 4.18 -2.48
CA ASP A 90 -15.72 5.22 -3.01
C ASP A 90 -16.85 4.61 -3.88
N LEU A 91 -16.49 3.67 -4.77
CA LEU A 91 -17.46 2.95 -5.60
C LEU A 91 -18.40 2.10 -4.75
N PHE A 92 -17.86 1.41 -3.75
CA PHE A 92 -18.64 0.61 -2.82
C PHE A 92 -19.65 1.47 -2.03
N ASP A 93 -19.20 2.59 -1.45
CA ASP A 93 -20.04 3.49 -0.64
C ASP A 93 -21.11 4.20 -1.47
N LEU A 94 -20.86 4.46 -2.75
CA LEU A 94 -21.82 5.03 -3.69
C LEU A 94 -22.81 4.00 -4.22
N SER A 95 -22.53 2.71 -4.09
CA SER A 95 -23.36 1.63 -4.62
C SER A 95 -24.62 1.42 -3.79
N THR A 96 -25.71 1.08 -4.48
CA THR A 96 -26.97 0.65 -3.88
C THR A 96 -27.41 -0.67 -4.51
N PRO A 97 -28.42 -1.37 -3.95
CA PRO A 97 -28.93 -2.59 -4.57
C PRO A 97 -29.43 -2.41 -6.02
N GLU A 98 -29.88 -1.18 -6.36
CA GLU A 98 -30.39 -0.84 -7.71
C GLU A 98 -29.31 -0.32 -8.65
N LYS A 99 -28.18 0.14 -8.11
CA LYS A 99 -27.05 0.71 -8.86
C LYS A 99 -25.74 0.29 -8.20
N ASN A 100 -25.13 -0.75 -8.69
CA ASN A 100 -23.86 -1.26 -8.16
C ASN A 100 -22.69 -0.74 -8.98
N TYR A 101 -22.20 0.45 -8.64
CA TYR A 101 -21.08 1.08 -9.35
C TYR A 101 -19.76 0.29 -9.28
N LEU A 102 -19.62 -0.57 -8.28
CA LEU A 102 -18.46 -1.45 -8.20
C LEU A 102 -18.50 -2.56 -9.26
N GLU A 103 -19.69 -3.22 -9.39
CA GLU A 103 -19.87 -4.34 -10.32
C GLU A 103 -20.13 -3.87 -11.76
N ASP A 104 -20.87 -2.77 -11.94
CA ASP A 104 -21.29 -2.27 -13.25
C ASP A 104 -20.31 -1.23 -13.84
N GLY A 105 -19.39 -0.70 -13.02
CA GLY A 105 -18.59 0.46 -13.35
C GLY A 105 -19.40 1.76 -13.31
N TYR A 106 -18.71 2.87 -13.47
CA TYR A 106 -19.32 4.20 -13.56
C TYR A 106 -18.62 5.08 -14.59
N TRP A 107 -19.42 5.81 -15.40
CA TRP A 107 -18.90 6.75 -16.40
C TRP A 107 -19.76 8.01 -16.46
N ALA A 108 -19.17 9.16 -16.13
CA ALA A 108 -19.81 10.46 -16.26
C ALA A 108 -19.70 10.96 -17.72
N PHE A 109 -20.73 10.72 -18.53
CA PHE A 109 -20.76 11.18 -19.91
C PHE A 109 -20.87 12.71 -20.01
N PHE A 110 -21.51 13.34 -19.03
CA PHE A 110 -21.60 14.80 -18.92
C PHE A 110 -20.93 15.27 -17.63
N ARG A 111 -20.46 16.53 -17.61
CA ARG A 111 -19.80 17.09 -16.43
C ARG A 111 -20.70 17.12 -15.18
N GLN A 112 -21.96 17.36 -15.37
CA GLN A 112 -22.97 17.33 -14.28
C GLN A 112 -23.17 15.96 -13.64
N ASP A 113 -22.74 14.89 -14.31
CA ASP A 113 -22.84 13.53 -13.82
C ASP A 113 -21.63 13.15 -12.93
N GLU A 114 -20.59 13.99 -12.84
CA GLU A 114 -19.44 13.77 -11.98
C GLU A 114 -19.88 13.80 -10.51
N ILE A 115 -19.69 12.67 -9.77
CA ILE A 115 -20.27 12.46 -8.43
C ILE A 115 -19.33 13.01 -7.36
N PRO A 116 -19.77 14.00 -6.53
CA PRO A 116 -18.99 14.49 -5.40
C PRO A 116 -18.74 13.40 -4.36
N LEU A 117 -17.47 13.29 -3.90
CA LEU A 117 -17.05 12.34 -2.89
C LEU A 117 -16.88 13.05 -1.54
N GLN A 118 -17.48 12.51 -0.50
CA GLN A 118 -17.40 13.09 0.83
C GLN A 118 -16.13 12.65 1.55
N GLY A 119 -15.39 13.63 2.10
CA GLY A 119 -14.19 13.34 2.89
C GLY A 119 -12.96 12.97 2.07
N LYS A 120 -13.03 12.99 0.74
CA LYS A 120 -11.87 12.76 -0.12
C LYS A 120 -11.04 14.03 -0.23
N GLU A 121 -9.73 13.89 -0.02
CA GLU A 121 -8.80 15.00 -0.05
C GLU A 121 -7.62 14.68 -0.96
N VAL A 122 -7.13 15.71 -1.67
CA VAL A 122 -5.99 15.63 -2.58
C VAL A 122 -4.94 16.64 -2.16
N TYR A 123 -3.70 16.17 -2.04
CA TYR A 123 -2.57 16.95 -1.53
C TYR A 123 -1.52 17.16 -2.62
N PHE A 124 -1.24 18.43 -2.93
CA PHE A 124 -0.17 18.84 -3.84
C PHE A 124 1.05 19.27 -3.03
N LEU A 125 2.18 18.62 -3.23
CA LEU A 125 3.44 19.03 -2.62
C LEU A 125 3.88 20.39 -3.20
N LYS A 126 4.15 21.36 -2.32
CA LYS A 126 4.63 22.69 -2.71
C LYS A 126 6.11 22.88 -2.38
N ARG A 127 6.53 22.40 -1.22
CA ARG A 127 7.93 22.55 -0.81
C ARG A 127 8.30 21.51 0.25
N VAL A 128 9.55 21.07 0.25
CA VAL A 128 10.17 20.33 1.32
C VAL A 128 11.31 21.15 1.89
N LEU A 129 11.39 21.24 3.23
CA LEU A 129 12.39 21.99 3.96
C LEU A 129 13.14 21.07 4.91
N ASP A 130 14.47 21.14 4.94
CA ASP A 130 15.25 20.57 6.05
C ASP A 130 15.05 21.46 7.28
N VAL A 131 14.48 20.92 8.33
CA VAL A 131 14.19 21.62 9.58
C VAL A 131 14.88 20.94 10.77
N THR A 132 15.93 20.16 10.52
CA THR A 132 16.66 19.38 11.53
C THR A 132 17.13 20.28 12.68
N ASP A 133 17.77 21.41 12.37
CA ASP A 133 18.25 22.36 13.38
C ASP A 133 17.10 23.05 14.12
N GLU A 134 15.99 23.33 13.45
CA GLU A 134 14.81 23.91 14.12
C GLU A 134 14.17 22.93 15.10
N VAL A 135 14.11 21.64 14.75
CA VAL A 135 13.61 20.59 15.65
C VAL A 135 14.49 20.52 16.89
N ALA A 136 15.83 20.51 16.72
CA ALA A 136 16.77 20.52 17.84
C ALA A 136 16.58 21.75 18.73
N ALA A 137 16.49 22.94 18.15
CA ALA A 137 16.28 24.18 18.91
C ALA A 137 14.95 24.19 19.70
N VAL A 138 13.87 23.64 19.14
CA VAL A 138 12.59 23.50 19.85
C VAL A 138 12.72 22.50 20.99
N ALA A 139 13.37 21.37 20.79
CA ALA A 139 13.62 20.34 21.81
C ALA A 139 14.43 20.92 22.99
N ASP A 140 15.53 21.66 22.70
CA ASP A 140 16.36 22.33 23.70
C ASP A 140 15.57 23.36 24.50
N SER A 141 14.73 24.15 23.82
CA SER A 141 13.87 25.14 24.47
C SER A 141 12.85 24.51 25.42
N LEU A 142 12.25 23.38 25.04
CA LEU A 142 11.33 22.63 25.90
C LEU A 142 12.05 22.04 27.13
N THR A 143 13.24 21.46 26.90
CA THR A 143 14.09 20.93 27.97
C THR A 143 14.50 22.02 28.98
N ALA A 144 14.92 23.20 28.50
CA ALA A 144 15.32 24.33 29.34
C ALA A 144 14.16 24.85 30.22
N ARG A 145 12.89 24.65 29.80
CA ARG A 145 11.70 24.97 30.58
C ARG A 145 11.24 23.85 31.52
N GLY A 146 11.97 22.72 31.54
CA GLY A 146 11.61 21.55 32.34
C GLY A 146 10.34 20.82 31.81
N GLU A 147 9.97 21.06 30.55
CA GLU A 147 8.77 20.45 29.97
C GLU A 147 9.10 19.05 29.46
N ARG A 148 8.31 18.05 29.86
CA ARG A 148 8.34 16.73 29.23
C ARG A 148 7.66 16.80 27.86
N PHE A 149 8.30 16.23 26.84
CA PHE A 149 7.75 16.18 25.50
C PHE A 149 8.13 14.87 24.80
N GLY A 150 7.33 14.49 23.82
CA GLY A 150 7.59 13.42 22.88
C GLY A 150 7.50 13.96 21.46
N SER A 151 7.73 13.09 20.48
CA SER A 151 7.69 13.42 19.05
C SER A 151 6.42 14.18 18.63
N ARG A 152 5.25 13.75 19.11
CA ARG A 152 3.96 14.42 18.81
C ARG A 152 3.93 15.91 19.19
N LYS A 153 4.56 16.31 20.29
CA LYS A 153 4.59 17.71 20.72
C LYS A 153 5.49 18.54 19.81
N LEU A 154 6.67 18.01 19.45
CA LEU A 154 7.58 18.63 18.50
C LEU A 154 6.92 18.84 17.15
N THR A 155 6.32 17.76 16.59
CA THR A 155 5.55 17.77 15.35
C THR A 155 4.48 18.86 15.37
N SER A 156 3.60 18.87 16.38
CA SER A 156 2.50 19.81 16.49
C SER A 156 2.95 21.30 16.63
N ILE A 157 4.14 21.56 17.22
CA ILE A 157 4.67 22.92 17.34
C ILE A 157 5.13 23.42 15.97
N LEU A 158 5.90 22.61 15.24
CA LEU A 158 6.49 23.01 13.96
C LEU A 158 5.43 23.09 12.86
N GLU A 159 4.58 22.08 12.74
CA GLU A 159 3.48 22.06 11.76
C GLU A 159 2.57 23.30 11.93
N ARG A 160 2.10 23.60 13.14
CA ARG A 160 1.30 24.81 13.39
C ARG A 160 2.04 26.10 13.06
N ARG A 161 3.35 26.19 13.37
CA ARG A 161 4.17 27.37 13.05
C ARG A 161 4.24 27.59 11.54
N TYR A 162 4.50 26.54 10.77
CA TYR A 162 4.63 26.64 9.33
C TYR A 162 3.27 26.84 8.66
N ALA A 163 2.22 26.15 9.09
CA ALA A 163 0.87 26.37 8.58
C ALA A 163 0.39 27.82 8.80
N ALA A 164 0.62 28.38 9.99
CA ALA A 164 0.27 29.78 10.27
C ALA A 164 1.07 30.80 9.41
N ARG A 165 2.32 30.48 9.07
CA ARG A 165 3.19 31.35 8.27
C ARG A 165 2.88 31.27 6.78
N THR A 166 2.51 30.11 6.27
CA THR A 166 2.40 29.85 4.83
C THR A 166 0.96 29.74 4.33
N GLY A 167 0.00 29.47 5.20
CA GLY A 167 -1.38 29.12 4.83
C GLY A 167 -1.51 27.72 4.19
N LEU A 168 -0.43 26.92 4.19
CA LEU A 168 -0.39 25.56 3.64
C LEU A 168 -0.48 24.53 4.75
N GLU A 169 -0.92 23.34 4.45
CA GLU A 169 -0.77 22.20 5.35
C GLU A 169 0.70 21.83 5.49
N ALA A 170 1.13 21.56 6.71
CA ALA A 170 2.50 21.20 7.02
C ALA A 170 2.56 19.81 7.65
N SER A 171 3.47 18.98 7.18
CA SER A 171 3.75 17.64 7.70
C SER A 171 5.23 17.51 8.04
N LEU A 172 5.55 17.24 9.31
CA LEU A 172 6.91 17.03 9.80
C LEU A 172 7.25 15.54 9.74
N ASN A 173 8.31 15.20 9.03
CA ASN A 173 8.75 13.85 8.80
C ASN A 173 10.14 13.59 9.38
N SER A 174 10.24 12.60 10.26
CA SER A 174 11.50 12.11 10.82
C SER A 174 12.09 11.04 9.90
N MET A 175 13.38 11.15 9.60
CA MET A 175 14.13 10.19 8.80
C MET A 175 15.27 9.59 9.64
N TRP A 176 15.58 8.31 9.38
CA TRP A 176 16.64 7.56 10.06
C TRP A 176 16.60 7.68 11.60
N ALA A 177 15.41 7.46 12.16
CA ALA A 177 15.15 7.53 13.61
C ALA A 177 15.55 8.89 14.24
N GLY A 178 15.35 9.99 13.51
CA GLY A 178 15.55 11.35 14.02
C GLY A 178 16.89 11.98 13.68
N GLU A 179 17.71 11.37 12.81
CA GLU A 179 18.94 12.00 12.31
C GLU A 179 18.65 13.21 11.43
N LYS A 180 17.55 13.17 10.68
CA LYS A 180 17.09 14.26 9.84
C LYS A 180 15.59 14.48 10.01
N TYR A 181 15.19 15.75 9.85
CA TYR A 181 13.77 16.13 9.86
C TYR A 181 13.45 17.00 8.65
N TYR A 182 12.46 16.55 7.88
CA TYR A 182 11.97 17.30 6.73
C TYR A 182 10.53 17.71 6.94
N LEU A 183 10.21 18.96 6.64
CA LEU A 183 8.86 19.50 6.71
C LEU A 183 8.34 19.71 5.29
N ALA A 184 7.31 18.97 4.94
CA ALA A 184 6.61 19.09 3.66
C ALA A 184 5.42 20.04 3.78
N LEU A 185 5.24 20.91 2.78
CA LEU A 185 4.14 21.86 2.69
C LEU A 185 3.22 21.48 1.54
N TYR A 186 1.90 21.42 1.79
CA TYR A 186 0.90 20.98 0.82
C TYR A 186 -0.21 22.03 0.64
N SER A 187 -0.68 22.19 -0.61
CA SER A 187 -2.02 22.71 -0.84
C SER A 187 -3.01 21.54 -0.94
N THR A 188 -4.20 21.72 -0.37
CA THR A 188 -5.20 20.65 -0.23
C THR A 188 -6.49 21.05 -0.91
N TYR A 189 -7.06 20.13 -1.70
CA TYR A 189 -8.37 20.28 -2.33
C TYR A 189 -9.32 19.20 -1.78
N LYS A 190 -10.59 19.58 -1.56
CA LYS A 190 -11.61 18.76 -0.88
C LYS A 190 -12.88 18.51 -1.70
N ASP A 191 -13.10 19.24 -2.79
CA ASP A 191 -14.18 18.92 -3.75
C ASP A 191 -13.58 18.04 -4.85
N ILE A 192 -13.60 16.73 -4.58
CA ILE A 192 -13.14 15.70 -5.51
C ILE A 192 -14.35 14.93 -5.99
N ARG A 193 -14.45 14.72 -7.31
CA ARG A 193 -15.58 14.04 -7.92
C ARG A 193 -15.13 12.84 -8.72
N LEU A 194 -15.91 11.75 -8.64
CA LEU A 194 -15.74 10.56 -9.46
C LEU A 194 -16.17 10.87 -10.90
N VAL A 195 -15.28 10.65 -11.85
CA VAL A 195 -15.53 10.83 -13.30
C VAL A 195 -15.77 9.49 -13.97
N GLY A 196 -15.05 8.46 -13.57
CA GLY A 196 -15.27 7.13 -14.11
C GLY A 196 -14.33 6.07 -13.55
N ALA A 197 -14.82 4.84 -13.60
CA ALA A 197 -14.06 3.64 -13.29
C ALA A 197 -14.70 2.43 -14.01
N PRO A 198 -13.92 1.50 -14.55
CA PRO A 198 -14.45 0.29 -15.14
C PRO A 198 -15.11 -0.61 -14.07
N PRO A 199 -15.95 -1.58 -14.47
CA PRO A 199 -16.41 -2.65 -13.60
C PRO A 199 -15.24 -3.35 -12.91
N VAL A 200 -15.45 -3.79 -11.66
CA VAL A 200 -14.43 -4.54 -10.90
C VAL A 200 -13.93 -5.78 -11.64
N SER A 201 -14.80 -6.43 -12.42
CA SER A 201 -14.45 -7.57 -13.28
C SER A 201 -13.40 -7.25 -14.37
N ILE A 202 -13.31 -5.99 -14.82
CA ILE A 202 -12.25 -5.50 -15.73
C ILE A 202 -11.06 -5.00 -14.92
N ALA A 203 -11.32 -4.24 -13.87
CA ALA A 203 -10.30 -3.60 -13.07
C ALA A 203 -9.43 -4.58 -12.28
N ALA A 204 -10.05 -5.62 -11.72
CA ALA A 204 -9.43 -6.63 -10.86
C ALA A 204 -9.54 -8.05 -11.46
N PHE A 205 -9.52 -8.17 -12.79
CA PHE A 205 -9.59 -9.46 -13.48
C PHE A 205 -8.51 -10.43 -12.98
N GLY A 206 -8.91 -11.65 -12.63
CA GLY A 206 -8.08 -12.66 -12.00
C GLY A 206 -8.20 -12.70 -10.48
N GLY A 207 -8.85 -11.70 -9.86
CA GLY A 207 -9.16 -11.67 -8.44
C GLY A 207 -7.96 -11.99 -7.55
N ASP A 208 -8.17 -12.86 -6.54
CA ASP A 208 -7.12 -13.32 -5.64
C ASP A 208 -6.14 -14.30 -6.32
N GLU A 209 -6.58 -15.08 -7.31
CA GLU A 209 -5.71 -16.08 -7.96
C GLU A 209 -4.54 -15.44 -8.72
N ASP A 210 -4.74 -14.24 -9.30
CA ASP A 210 -3.70 -13.49 -10.00
C ASP A 210 -3.09 -12.37 -9.12
N ASN A 211 -3.45 -12.26 -7.84
CA ASN A 211 -2.90 -11.23 -6.97
C ASN A 211 -1.40 -11.51 -6.70
N TRP A 212 -0.55 -10.49 -6.86
CA TRP A 212 0.91 -10.59 -6.80
C TRP A 212 1.55 -11.52 -7.84
N GLU A 213 0.77 -12.22 -8.66
CA GLU A 213 1.30 -13.10 -9.70
C GLU A 213 1.62 -12.32 -10.99
N TRP A 214 2.42 -12.91 -11.85
CA TRP A 214 2.63 -12.42 -13.21
C TRP A 214 2.52 -13.58 -14.20
N PRO A 215 1.79 -13.45 -15.33
CA PRO A 215 1.22 -12.21 -15.91
C PRO A 215 -0.16 -11.85 -15.35
N GLN A 216 -0.37 -10.56 -15.08
CA GLN A 216 -1.67 -9.97 -14.78
C GLN A 216 -2.35 -9.39 -16.02
N HIS A 217 -3.70 -9.18 -15.95
CA HIS A 217 -4.50 -8.64 -17.05
C HIS A 217 -5.56 -7.67 -16.54
N LYS A 218 -5.18 -6.81 -15.61
CA LYS A 218 -6.07 -5.89 -14.89
C LYS A 218 -6.16 -4.54 -15.60
N GLY A 219 -7.38 -4.03 -15.75
CA GLY A 219 -7.65 -2.65 -16.16
C GLY A 219 -7.77 -1.73 -14.93
N ASP A 220 -6.78 -1.76 -14.06
CA ASP A 220 -6.82 -1.12 -12.74
C ASP A 220 -6.59 0.39 -12.83
N PHE A 221 -7.64 1.14 -13.20
CA PHE A 221 -7.62 2.59 -13.23
C PHE A 221 -8.95 3.20 -12.81
N ALA A 222 -8.92 4.45 -12.32
CA ALA A 222 -10.07 5.28 -12.06
C ALA A 222 -9.75 6.74 -12.38
N LEU A 223 -10.79 7.50 -12.70
CA LEU A 223 -10.72 8.92 -13.01
C LEU A 223 -11.48 9.73 -11.97
N TYR A 224 -10.84 10.75 -11.43
CA TYR A 224 -11.44 11.78 -10.59
C TYR A 224 -11.27 13.14 -11.24
N ARG A 225 -11.94 14.14 -10.71
CA ARG A 225 -11.69 15.54 -11.03
C ARG A 225 -11.66 16.37 -9.77
N ILE A 226 -10.71 17.30 -9.73
CA ILE A 226 -10.63 18.30 -8.68
C ILE A 226 -11.51 19.49 -9.09
N TYR A 227 -12.30 19.96 -8.14
CA TYR A 227 -13.05 21.19 -8.23
C TYR A 227 -12.54 22.20 -7.21
N ASP A 228 -12.53 23.47 -7.63
CA ASP A 228 -12.22 24.60 -6.77
C ASP A 228 -13.33 25.65 -6.95
N HIS A 229 -13.92 26.08 -5.82
CA HIS A 229 -15.07 27.00 -5.84
C HIS A 229 -16.24 26.60 -6.76
N GLY A 230 -16.45 25.30 -6.94
CA GLY A 230 -17.56 24.75 -7.76
C GLY A 230 -17.26 24.60 -9.26
N GLU A 231 -16.08 25.03 -9.71
CA GLU A 231 -15.60 24.86 -11.08
C GLU A 231 -14.43 23.86 -11.11
N PRO A 232 -14.19 23.16 -12.22
CA PRO A 232 -13.00 22.33 -12.38
C PRO A 232 -11.74 23.13 -12.10
N LEU A 233 -10.80 22.52 -11.37
CA LEU A 233 -9.51 23.16 -11.10
C LEU A 233 -8.76 23.41 -12.41
N HIS A 234 -8.52 24.67 -12.72
CA HIS A 234 -7.61 25.01 -13.82
C HIS A 234 -6.16 24.74 -13.39
N SER A 235 -5.59 23.66 -13.92
CA SER A 235 -4.20 23.28 -13.64
C SER A 235 -3.27 23.81 -14.73
N PRO A 236 -2.32 24.70 -14.40
CA PRO A 236 -1.37 25.23 -15.38
C PRO A 236 -0.39 24.17 -15.86
N TRP A 237 -0.27 23.05 -15.15
CA TRP A 237 0.62 21.94 -15.46
C TRP A 237 -0.06 20.59 -15.25
N HIS A 238 0.10 19.68 -16.20
CA HIS A 238 -0.38 18.31 -16.15
C HIS A 238 0.58 17.39 -16.89
N LEU A 239 0.55 16.10 -16.58
CA LEU A 239 1.34 15.09 -17.28
C LEU A 239 0.72 14.78 -18.64
N ARG A 240 1.55 14.78 -19.67
CA ARG A 240 1.12 14.33 -21.00
C ARG A 240 1.09 12.82 -21.09
N ILE A 241 0.12 12.30 -21.80
CA ILE A 241 -0.03 10.85 -22.05
C ILE A 241 0.73 10.48 -23.32
N SER A 242 1.59 9.46 -23.21
CA SER A 242 2.30 8.91 -24.36
C SER A 242 1.46 7.84 -25.08
N ARG A 243 1.22 8.06 -26.37
CA ARG A 243 0.57 7.06 -27.25
C ARG A 243 1.59 6.26 -28.06
N ALA A 244 2.88 6.61 -27.99
CA ALA A 244 3.93 6.06 -28.85
C ALA A 244 4.35 4.62 -28.51
N GLY A 245 3.99 4.15 -27.30
CA GLY A 245 4.46 2.86 -26.78
C GLY A 245 5.90 2.92 -26.27
N TYR A 246 6.40 1.76 -25.87
CA TYR A 246 7.73 1.55 -25.30
C TYR A 246 8.16 0.11 -25.58
N ARG A 247 9.43 -0.20 -25.29
CA ARG A 247 10.05 -1.52 -25.49
C ARG A 247 10.79 -1.95 -24.24
N GLU A 248 11.14 -3.20 -24.16
CA GLU A 248 12.07 -3.70 -23.16
C GLU A 248 13.39 -2.93 -23.21
N GLY A 249 13.88 -2.53 -22.03
CA GLY A 249 15.06 -1.69 -21.86
C GLY A 249 14.81 -0.18 -21.91
N ASP A 250 13.61 0.28 -22.30
CA ASP A 250 13.27 1.69 -22.27
C ASP A 250 13.18 2.20 -20.82
N TYR A 251 13.66 3.43 -20.60
CA TYR A 251 13.64 4.08 -19.30
C TYR A 251 12.23 4.21 -18.73
N ALA A 252 12.09 3.91 -17.44
CA ALA A 252 10.86 4.06 -16.68
C ALA A 252 11.14 4.75 -15.33
N MET A 253 10.32 5.73 -14.98
CA MET A 253 10.39 6.46 -13.72
C MET A 253 9.02 6.44 -13.06
N VAL A 254 8.97 6.16 -11.75
CA VAL A 254 7.75 6.24 -10.94
C VAL A 254 7.91 7.36 -9.93
N VAL A 255 6.95 8.27 -9.89
CA VAL A 255 6.89 9.34 -8.89
C VAL A 255 5.61 9.17 -8.09
N GLY A 256 5.71 9.05 -6.77
CA GLY A 256 4.55 8.80 -5.94
C GLY A 256 4.80 8.94 -4.45
N TYR A 257 3.85 8.43 -3.67
CA TYR A 257 3.85 8.53 -2.21
C TYR A 257 3.90 7.14 -1.56
N PRO A 258 5.05 6.44 -1.64
CA PRO A 258 5.21 5.12 -1.02
C PRO A 258 4.98 5.20 0.48
N GLY A 259 4.17 4.29 1.01
CA GLY A 259 3.67 4.32 2.37
C GLY A 259 4.74 4.04 3.41
N ARG A 260 5.26 2.83 3.43
CA ARG A 260 6.23 2.42 4.44
C ARG A 260 7.15 1.31 3.95
N THR A 261 8.43 1.46 4.27
CA THR A 261 9.42 0.37 4.22
C THR A 261 10.12 0.23 5.57
N ASP A 262 10.86 -0.85 5.75
CA ASP A 262 11.64 -1.17 6.94
C ASP A 262 13.07 -1.61 6.56
N ARG A 263 13.70 -0.95 5.59
CA ARG A 263 15.03 -1.31 5.05
C ARG A 263 16.17 -1.12 6.04
N TYR A 264 15.93 -0.26 7.04
CA TYR A 264 16.83 -0.09 8.19
C TYR A 264 16.50 -1.04 9.36
N SER A 265 15.72 -2.11 9.11
CA SER A 265 15.47 -3.16 10.11
C SER A 265 16.70 -4.04 10.33
N SER A 266 16.89 -4.47 11.58
CA SER A 266 17.93 -5.43 11.95
C SER A 266 17.60 -6.85 11.50
N SER A 267 18.63 -7.71 11.38
CA SER A 267 18.46 -9.13 11.12
C SER A 267 17.57 -9.80 12.18
N TYR A 268 17.64 -9.37 13.42
CA TYR A 268 16.83 -9.86 14.54
C TYR A 268 15.34 -9.56 14.33
N LYS A 269 14.99 -8.34 13.87
CA LYS A 269 13.61 -7.97 13.58
C LYS A 269 13.05 -8.77 12.42
N VAL A 270 13.80 -8.90 11.33
CA VAL A 270 13.35 -9.65 10.15
C VAL A 270 13.15 -11.13 10.48
N ASP A 271 14.11 -11.75 11.20
CA ASP A 271 13.96 -13.14 11.67
C ASP A 271 12.74 -13.31 12.56
N TYR A 272 12.55 -12.43 13.54
CA TYR A 272 11.40 -12.46 14.44
C TYR A 272 10.07 -12.36 13.66
N LEU A 273 9.91 -11.38 12.77
CA LEU A 273 8.69 -11.18 12.00
C LEU A 273 8.34 -12.42 11.17
N THR A 274 9.32 -12.98 10.46
CA THR A 274 9.09 -14.10 9.53
C THR A 274 8.99 -15.46 10.21
N ARG A 275 9.56 -15.62 11.39
CA ARG A 275 9.53 -16.89 12.15
C ARG A 275 8.42 -16.95 13.20
N VAL A 276 8.02 -15.82 13.77
CA VAL A 276 7.08 -15.79 14.92
C VAL A 276 5.74 -15.18 14.53
N GLU A 277 5.71 -13.92 14.08
CA GLU A 277 4.46 -13.17 13.90
C GLU A 277 3.70 -13.56 12.63
N ARG A 278 4.38 -13.55 11.47
CA ARG A 278 3.75 -13.82 10.17
C ARG A 278 3.12 -15.20 10.06
N PRO A 279 3.77 -16.31 10.51
CA PRO A 279 3.15 -17.64 10.42
C PRO A 279 1.82 -17.75 11.17
N VAL A 280 1.69 -17.10 12.33
CA VAL A 280 0.42 -17.08 13.10
C VAL A 280 -0.65 -16.30 12.32
N THR A 281 -0.33 -15.10 11.88
CA THR A 281 -1.26 -14.25 11.11
C THR A 281 -1.71 -14.95 9.83
N ASN A 282 -0.79 -15.51 9.05
CA ASN A 282 -1.09 -16.17 7.78
C ASN A 282 -2.03 -17.36 7.96
N ARG A 283 -1.75 -18.23 8.94
CA ARG A 283 -2.59 -19.38 9.22
C ARG A 283 -4.00 -18.98 9.66
N LEU A 284 -4.11 -18.01 10.58
CA LEU A 284 -5.42 -17.60 11.10
C LEU A 284 -6.26 -16.93 10.02
N ARG A 285 -5.69 -16.03 9.23
CA ARG A 285 -6.40 -15.35 8.14
C ARG A 285 -6.77 -16.31 7.03
N GLY A 286 -5.89 -17.23 6.64
CA GLY A 286 -6.20 -18.26 5.64
C GLY A 286 -7.46 -19.04 6.00
N ASN A 287 -7.56 -19.51 7.24
CA ASN A 287 -8.73 -20.24 7.72
C ASN A 287 -10.01 -19.33 7.79
N GLN A 288 -9.85 -18.06 8.16
CA GLN A 288 -10.97 -17.10 8.13
C GLN A 288 -11.46 -16.87 6.71
N MET A 289 -10.54 -16.75 5.76
CA MET A 289 -10.88 -16.60 4.33
C MET A 289 -11.64 -17.83 3.80
N GLU A 290 -11.24 -19.05 4.17
CA GLU A 290 -11.98 -20.26 3.78
C GLU A 290 -13.41 -20.26 4.31
N ILE A 291 -13.61 -19.81 5.56
CA ILE A 291 -14.95 -19.67 6.16
C ILE A 291 -15.81 -18.68 5.36
N VAL A 292 -15.26 -17.52 5.06
CA VAL A 292 -15.99 -16.45 4.35
C VAL A 292 -16.26 -16.84 2.90
N ARG A 293 -15.27 -17.38 2.19
CA ARG A 293 -15.37 -17.82 0.80
C ARG A 293 -16.48 -18.85 0.60
N LYS A 294 -16.56 -19.84 1.49
CA LYS A 294 -17.63 -20.84 1.50
C LYS A 294 -19.04 -20.21 1.41
N TRP A 295 -19.28 -19.15 2.16
CA TRP A 295 -20.56 -18.48 2.20
C TRP A 295 -20.76 -17.49 1.04
N MET A 296 -19.69 -16.81 0.61
CA MET A 296 -19.72 -15.94 -0.57
C MET A 296 -20.03 -16.73 -1.86
N ASP A 297 -19.52 -17.95 -1.98
CA ASP A 297 -19.78 -18.82 -3.13
C ASP A 297 -21.21 -19.40 -3.12
N ALA A 298 -21.77 -19.61 -1.92
CA ALA A 298 -23.10 -20.13 -1.75
C ALA A 298 -24.21 -19.07 -1.92
N ASP A 299 -23.92 -17.77 -1.70
CA ASP A 299 -24.94 -16.73 -1.63
C ASP A 299 -24.39 -15.37 -2.11
N PRO A 300 -24.86 -14.87 -3.28
CA PRO A 300 -24.43 -13.57 -3.80
C PRO A 300 -24.71 -12.38 -2.84
N ALA A 301 -25.74 -12.47 -1.98
CA ALA A 301 -25.99 -11.44 -0.99
C ALA A 301 -24.93 -11.40 0.11
N VAL A 302 -24.34 -12.54 0.45
CA VAL A 302 -23.16 -12.60 1.34
C VAL A 302 -21.94 -12.02 0.65
N ARG A 303 -21.72 -12.37 -0.61
CA ARG A 303 -20.62 -11.80 -1.41
C ARG A 303 -20.68 -10.27 -1.42
N ALA A 304 -21.84 -9.69 -1.70
CA ALA A 304 -22.03 -8.23 -1.68
C ALA A 304 -21.68 -7.58 -0.32
N LYS A 305 -21.86 -8.30 0.79
CA LYS A 305 -21.57 -7.79 2.13
C LYS A 305 -20.10 -7.98 2.57
N TYR A 306 -19.42 -9.00 2.07
CA TYR A 306 -18.12 -9.43 2.60
C TYR A 306 -16.95 -9.25 1.66
N SER A 307 -17.15 -8.89 0.39
CA SER A 307 -16.07 -8.75 -0.61
C SER A 307 -14.96 -7.80 -0.17
N ASP A 308 -15.30 -6.62 0.36
CA ASP A 308 -14.32 -5.63 0.82
C ASP A 308 -13.49 -6.17 2.00
N TRP A 309 -14.16 -6.78 2.98
CA TRP A 309 -13.48 -7.35 4.13
C TRP A 309 -12.62 -8.57 3.74
N PHE A 310 -13.13 -9.43 2.86
CA PHE A 310 -12.40 -10.56 2.31
C PHE A 310 -11.15 -10.11 1.57
N PHE A 311 -11.26 -9.13 0.68
CA PHE A 311 -10.11 -8.53 -0.01
C PHE A 311 -9.06 -7.99 0.97
N SER A 312 -9.50 -7.30 2.02
CA SER A 312 -8.59 -6.82 3.08
C SER A 312 -7.86 -7.94 3.84
N LEU A 313 -8.51 -9.10 4.03
CA LEU A 313 -7.87 -10.26 4.64
C LEU A 313 -6.86 -10.92 3.70
N SER A 314 -7.26 -11.19 2.44
CA SER A 314 -6.45 -11.91 1.46
C SER A 314 -5.19 -11.14 1.09
N ASN A 315 -5.33 -9.86 0.75
CA ASN A 315 -4.20 -9.04 0.36
C ASN A 315 -3.07 -9.00 1.40
N VAL A 316 -3.43 -8.88 2.69
CA VAL A 316 -2.43 -8.89 3.77
C VAL A 316 -1.87 -10.29 4.03
N GLN A 317 -2.70 -11.33 3.96
CA GLN A 317 -2.26 -12.70 4.17
C GLN A 317 -1.26 -13.13 3.08
N GLU A 318 -1.60 -12.90 1.81
CA GLU A 318 -0.75 -13.23 0.66
C GLU A 318 0.57 -12.45 0.68
N MET A 319 0.50 -11.13 0.96
CA MET A 319 1.69 -10.30 1.11
C MET A 319 2.63 -10.85 2.19
N GLN A 320 2.10 -11.17 3.39
CA GLN A 320 2.93 -11.66 4.49
C GLN A 320 3.46 -13.07 4.27
N GLU A 321 2.70 -13.94 3.62
CA GLU A 321 3.15 -15.28 3.26
C GLU A 321 4.29 -15.20 2.23
N GLY A 322 4.11 -14.40 1.20
CA GLY A 322 5.14 -14.16 0.20
C GLY A 322 6.38 -13.47 0.78
N GLU A 323 6.23 -12.52 1.72
CA GLU A 323 7.36 -11.93 2.45
C GLU A 323 8.20 -13.01 3.14
N VAL A 324 7.57 -13.93 3.87
CA VAL A 324 8.27 -15.05 4.54
C VAL A 324 9.02 -15.92 3.53
N GLN A 325 8.38 -16.23 2.39
CA GLN A 325 8.99 -17.04 1.33
C GLN A 325 10.18 -16.33 0.69
N CYS A 326 10.04 -15.03 0.36
CA CYS A 326 11.09 -14.21 -0.24
C CYS A 326 12.27 -13.99 0.70
N VAL A 327 12.01 -13.65 1.97
CA VAL A 327 13.08 -13.49 2.99
C VAL A 327 13.92 -14.75 3.10
N LYS A 328 13.29 -15.93 3.10
CA LYS A 328 14.00 -17.22 3.13
C LYS A 328 14.73 -17.49 1.82
N ARG A 329 14.06 -17.31 0.67
CA ARG A 329 14.60 -17.61 -0.65
C ARG A 329 15.84 -16.80 -0.98
N PHE A 330 15.80 -15.50 -0.67
CA PHE A 330 16.88 -14.56 -1.01
C PHE A 330 17.90 -14.40 0.12
N GLY A 331 17.74 -15.10 1.25
CA GLY A 331 18.72 -15.05 2.35
C GLY A 331 18.79 -13.67 3.04
N VAL A 332 17.68 -12.94 3.10
CA VAL A 332 17.63 -11.55 3.58
C VAL A 332 18.17 -11.41 5.00
N VAL A 333 17.90 -12.37 5.91
CA VAL A 333 18.42 -12.34 7.27
C VAL A 333 19.94 -12.40 7.29
N ASP A 334 20.56 -13.23 6.44
CA ASP A 334 22.03 -13.35 6.36
C ASP A 334 22.66 -12.12 5.69
N GLU A 335 21.99 -11.53 4.71
CA GLU A 335 22.37 -10.24 4.12
C GLU A 335 22.41 -9.14 5.20
N LYS A 336 21.34 -9.01 5.99
CA LYS A 336 21.29 -8.05 7.12
C LYS A 336 22.40 -8.29 8.13
N ARG A 337 22.64 -9.54 8.54
CA ARG A 337 23.78 -9.89 9.41
C ARG A 337 25.13 -9.48 8.83
N ALA A 338 25.28 -9.57 7.52
CA ALA A 338 26.51 -9.12 6.86
C ALA A 338 26.69 -7.59 6.95
N GLN A 339 25.61 -6.83 6.88
CA GLN A 339 25.61 -5.37 7.05
C GLN A 339 25.89 -4.95 8.51
N GLU A 340 25.60 -5.80 9.48
CA GLU A 340 25.72 -5.54 10.93
C GLU A 340 27.15 -5.70 11.49
N LYS A 341 28.10 -6.23 10.71
CA LYS A 341 29.43 -6.64 11.19
C LYS A 341 30.22 -5.53 11.89
N ASP A 342 30.06 -4.30 11.42
CA ASP A 342 30.80 -3.14 11.91
C ASP A 342 30.00 -2.31 12.92
N LEU A 343 28.76 -2.72 13.24
CA LEU A 343 27.90 -1.99 14.17
C LEU A 343 28.24 -2.27 15.65
N PRO A 344 27.86 -1.38 16.57
CA PRO A 344 28.13 -1.54 18.00
C PRO A 344 27.52 -2.82 18.58
N GLN A 345 28.36 -3.65 19.22
CA GLN A 345 27.96 -4.97 19.74
C GLN A 345 26.94 -4.89 20.88
N ASP A 346 26.96 -3.82 21.69
CA ASP A 346 25.98 -3.59 22.75
C ASP A 346 24.57 -3.41 22.20
N ILE A 347 24.42 -2.77 21.03
CA ILE A 347 23.13 -2.62 20.33
C ILE A 347 22.65 -3.96 19.79
N LEU A 348 23.54 -4.71 19.13
CA LEU A 348 23.20 -6.00 18.53
C LEU A 348 22.83 -7.04 19.59
N GLN A 349 23.59 -7.12 20.68
CA GLN A 349 23.29 -8.02 21.79
C GLN A 349 21.99 -7.62 22.48
N GLY A 350 21.77 -6.32 22.71
CA GLY A 350 20.50 -5.82 23.26
C GLY A 350 19.29 -6.21 22.41
N LEU A 351 19.38 -6.09 21.09
CA LEU A 351 18.31 -6.53 20.18
C LEU A 351 18.08 -8.04 20.25
N ALA A 352 19.15 -8.85 20.29
CA ALA A 352 19.04 -10.30 20.42
C ALA A 352 18.30 -10.70 21.71
N ASP A 353 18.70 -10.09 22.83
CA ASP A 353 18.14 -10.41 24.16
C ASP A 353 16.65 -9.99 24.25
N GLU A 354 16.32 -8.78 23.76
CA GLU A 354 14.95 -8.26 23.79
C GLU A 354 14.00 -9.07 22.88
N TYR A 355 14.40 -9.37 21.63
CA TYR A 355 13.56 -10.19 20.74
C TYR A 355 13.34 -11.60 21.29
N ALA A 356 14.35 -12.21 21.93
CA ALA A 356 14.17 -13.50 22.60
C ALA A 356 13.22 -13.42 23.80
N ALA A 357 13.28 -12.31 24.56
CA ALA A 357 12.44 -12.12 25.74
C ALA A 357 10.95 -11.90 25.41
N ILE A 358 10.64 -11.28 24.28
CA ILE A 358 9.25 -10.94 23.89
C ILE A 358 8.60 -11.99 22.97
N GLU A 359 9.33 -12.99 22.48
CA GLU A 359 8.85 -13.91 21.43
C GLU A 359 7.51 -14.56 21.77
N ASP A 360 7.35 -15.13 22.97
CA ASP A 360 6.11 -15.79 23.37
C ASP A 360 4.96 -14.79 23.57
N ILE A 361 5.26 -13.62 24.14
CA ILE A 361 4.26 -12.56 24.38
C ILE A 361 3.70 -12.04 23.04
N GLU A 362 4.56 -11.81 22.08
CA GLU A 362 4.15 -11.30 20.77
C GLU A 362 3.41 -12.38 19.95
N ARG A 363 3.78 -13.64 20.10
CA ARG A 363 3.00 -14.76 19.52
C ARG A 363 1.58 -14.79 20.09
N GLU A 364 1.42 -14.68 21.40
CA GLU A 364 0.11 -14.62 22.06
C GLU A 364 -0.70 -13.38 21.61
N LYS A 365 -0.04 -12.23 21.49
CA LYS A 365 -0.68 -11.02 20.94
C LYS A 365 -1.11 -11.17 19.49
N ALA A 366 -0.33 -11.85 18.65
CA ALA A 366 -0.73 -12.16 17.29
C ALA A 366 -2.02 -12.99 17.27
N TYR A 367 -2.13 -14.02 18.12
CA TYR A 367 -3.37 -14.77 18.29
C TYR A 367 -4.52 -13.88 18.76
N TYR A 368 -4.32 -13.09 19.81
CA TYR A 368 -5.36 -12.18 20.30
C TYR A 368 -5.83 -11.20 19.20
N ARG A 369 -4.89 -10.60 18.49
CA ARG A 369 -5.18 -9.66 17.42
C ARG A 369 -5.97 -10.29 16.28
N GLU A 370 -5.54 -11.46 15.81
CA GLU A 370 -6.13 -12.12 14.65
C GLU A 370 -7.40 -12.94 14.98
N THR A 371 -7.71 -13.18 16.25
CA THR A 371 -8.98 -13.83 16.66
C THR A 371 -10.00 -12.81 17.16
N ILE A 372 -9.69 -12.09 18.25
CA ILE A 372 -10.67 -11.21 18.92
C ILE A 372 -10.79 -9.87 18.23
N VAL A 373 -9.67 -9.24 17.82
CA VAL A 373 -9.70 -7.87 17.30
C VAL A 373 -10.09 -7.83 15.82
N ARG A 374 -9.55 -8.72 15.00
CA ARG A 374 -9.70 -8.70 13.54
C ARG A 374 -10.44 -9.92 12.97
N GLY A 375 -10.48 -11.04 13.69
CA GLY A 375 -11.01 -12.30 13.21
C GLY A 375 -12.54 -12.38 13.10
N MET A 376 -13.26 -11.41 13.65
CA MET A 376 -14.71 -11.32 13.62
C MET A 376 -15.12 -9.94 13.11
N ARG A 377 -15.88 -9.85 12.02
CA ARG A 377 -16.30 -8.57 11.45
C ARG A 377 -17.22 -7.77 12.39
N ILE A 378 -17.88 -8.44 13.32
CA ILE A 378 -18.72 -7.80 14.35
C ILE A 378 -17.91 -7.06 15.43
N THR A 379 -16.63 -7.36 15.64
CA THR A 379 -15.82 -6.77 16.72
C THR A 379 -15.82 -5.24 16.74
N PRO A 380 -15.64 -4.51 15.63
CA PRO A 380 -15.70 -3.04 15.63
C PRO A 380 -17.04 -2.50 16.14
N THR A 381 -18.14 -3.17 15.82
CA THR A 381 -19.47 -2.81 16.33
C THR A 381 -19.56 -2.98 17.84
N MET A 382 -19.08 -4.11 18.37
CA MET A 382 -19.05 -4.36 19.80
C MET A 382 -18.20 -3.33 20.57
N LEU A 383 -17.06 -2.94 20.01
CA LEU A 383 -16.21 -1.89 20.59
C LEU A 383 -16.87 -0.51 20.56
N ARG A 384 -17.58 -0.13 19.49
CA ARG A 384 -18.37 1.10 19.45
C ARG A 384 -19.51 1.07 20.49
N MET A 385 -20.19 -0.06 20.63
CA MET A 385 -21.24 -0.25 21.62
C MET A 385 -20.70 -0.11 23.05
N SER A 386 -19.53 -0.64 23.35
CA SER A 386 -18.92 -0.55 24.68
C SER A 386 -18.54 0.89 25.06
N ASN A 387 -18.24 1.74 24.09
CA ASN A 387 -17.93 3.15 24.28
C ASN A 387 -19.17 4.07 24.30
N ALA A 388 -20.35 3.53 23.99
CA ALA A 388 -21.60 4.30 24.01
C ALA A 388 -22.01 4.68 25.43
N LYS A 389 -22.41 5.93 25.63
CA LYS A 389 -22.71 6.50 26.96
C LYS A 389 -24.10 6.08 27.49
N THR A 390 -25.01 5.69 26.63
CA THR A 390 -26.38 5.30 27.03
C THR A 390 -26.81 3.98 26.37
N PRO A 391 -27.74 3.24 26.96
CA PRO A 391 -28.29 2.03 26.35
C PRO A 391 -28.92 2.29 24.96
N GLU A 392 -29.63 3.42 24.79
CA GLU A 392 -30.28 3.79 23.53
C GLU A 392 -29.27 4.01 22.41
N ALA A 393 -28.17 4.71 22.71
CA ALA A 393 -27.08 4.91 21.76
C ALA A 393 -26.40 3.57 21.37
N ARG A 394 -26.31 2.63 22.32
CA ARG A 394 -25.79 1.29 22.08
C ARG A 394 -26.68 0.49 21.15
N ASP A 395 -28.00 0.52 21.39
CA ASP A 395 -28.98 -0.16 20.55
C ASP A 395 -29.07 0.44 19.14
N GLU A 396 -28.85 1.74 19.01
CA GLU A 396 -28.79 2.43 17.71
C GLU A 396 -27.57 1.99 16.91
N ILE A 397 -26.39 1.92 17.53
CA ILE A 397 -25.16 1.42 16.91
C ILE A 397 -25.37 -0.01 16.41
N TYR A 398 -25.90 -0.90 17.26
CA TYR A 398 -26.13 -2.29 16.89
C TYR A 398 -27.09 -2.42 15.70
N ARG A 399 -28.27 -1.75 15.77
CA ARG A 399 -29.28 -1.80 14.69
C ARG A 399 -28.75 -1.27 13.36
N ARG A 400 -27.93 -0.23 13.39
CA ARG A 400 -27.31 0.34 12.20
C ARG A 400 -26.34 -0.65 11.54
N ASP A 401 -25.47 -1.28 12.34
CA ASP A 401 -24.33 -2.03 11.84
C ASP A 401 -24.67 -3.50 11.54
N ILE A 402 -25.64 -4.11 12.25
CA ILE A 402 -25.95 -5.54 12.12
C ILE A 402 -26.47 -5.92 10.72
N GLY A 403 -27.10 -4.99 10.02
CA GLY A 403 -27.61 -5.21 8.67
C GLY A 403 -26.52 -5.47 7.62
N ALA A 404 -25.29 -5.00 7.89
CA ALA A 404 -24.13 -5.24 7.03
C ALA A 404 -23.48 -6.62 7.25
N LEU A 405 -23.94 -7.38 8.24
CA LEU A 405 -23.40 -8.68 8.60
C LEU A 405 -24.34 -9.82 8.17
N ASP A 406 -23.80 -11.03 8.07
CA ASP A 406 -24.55 -12.26 7.87
C ASP A 406 -24.33 -13.21 9.06
N ALA A 407 -25.41 -13.63 9.69
CA ALA A 407 -25.34 -14.44 10.91
C ALA A 407 -24.62 -15.79 10.73
N ARG A 408 -24.70 -16.38 9.53
CA ARG A 408 -24.05 -17.66 9.22
C ARG A 408 -22.55 -17.50 9.21
N VAL A 409 -22.07 -16.45 8.54
CA VAL A 409 -20.64 -16.12 8.45
C VAL A 409 -20.10 -15.76 9.83
N GLU A 410 -20.77 -14.86 10.55
CA GLU A 410 -20.28 -14.39 11.85
C GLU A 410 -20.26 -15.53 12.88
N LYS A 411 -21.26 -16.42 12.92
CA LYS A 411 -21.27 -17.58 13.84
C LYS A 411 -20.11 -18.53 13.56
N ASP A 412 -19.80 -18.81 12.28
CA ASP A 412 -18.66 -19.65 11.91
C ASP A 412 -17.32 -18.96 12.27
N LEU A 413 -17.18 -17.64 12.03
CA LEU A 413 -15.98 -16.86 12.41
C LEU A 413 -15.79 -16.77 13.92
N ILE A 414 -16.87 -16.54 14.68
CA ILE A 414 -16.82 -16.50 16.14
C ILE A 414 -16.40 -17.87 16.67
N ALA A 415 -16.99 -18.98 16.18
CA ALA A 415 -16.64 -20.32 16.62
C ALA A 415 -15.16 -20.63 16.39
N TYR A 416 -14.65 -20.34 15.21
CA TYR A 416 -13.23 -20.49 14.87
C TYR A 416 -12.33 -19.60 15.75
N SER A 417 -12.70 -18.33 15.93
CA SER A 417 -11.94 -17.41 16.76
C SER A 417 -11.89 -17.83 18.23
N LEU A 418 -12.98 -18.39 18.77
CA LEU A 418 -13.02 -18.90 20.14
C LEU A 418 -12.08 -20.12 20.32
N GLU A 419 -12.09 -21.06 19.38
CA GLU A 419 -11.21 -22.22 19.40
C GLU A 419 -9.73 -21.82 19.44
N GLU A 420 -9.32 -20.94 18.52
CA GLU A 420 -7.94 -20.47 18.43
C GLU A 420 -7.55 -19.60 19.65
N TYR A 421 -8.44 -18.71 20.08
CA TYR A 421 -8.21 -17.87 21.25
C TYR A 421 -7.96 -18.68 22.50
N PHE A 422 -8.88 -19.57 22.86
CA PHE A 422 -8.74 -20.39 24.06
C PHE A 422 -7.66 -21.46 23.98
N GLY A 423 -7.28 -21.85 22.75
CA GLY A 423 -6.18 -22.79 22.53
C GLY A 423 -4.79 -22.19 22.77
N HIS A 424 -4.66 -20.86 22.68
CA HIS A 424 -3.35 -20.21 22.66
C HIS A 424 -3.19 -19.07 23.69
N MET A 425 -4.29 -18.62 24.33
CA MET A 425 -4.19 -17.58 25.34
C MET A 425 -3.81 -18.13 26.70
N PRO A 426 -2.83 -17.49 27.39
CA PRO A 426 -2.49 -17.85 28.74
C PRO A 426 -3.63 -17.46 29.72
N ALA A 427 -3.73 -18.20 30.82
CA ALA A 427 -4.85 -18.08 31.78
C ALA A 427 -4.94 -16.70 32.46
N ASP A 428 -3.84 -15.95 32.55
CA ASP A 428 -3.79 -14.62 33.12
C ASP A 428 -4.34 -13.53 32.18
N VAL A 429 -4.41 -13.80 30.88
CA VAL A 429 -5.01 -12.92 29.86
C VAL A 429 -6.52 -13.14 29.75
N VAL A 430 -6.97 -14.38 29.90
CA VAL A 430 -8.40 -14.74 29.84
C VAL A 430 -9.16 -14.15 31.02
N GLY A 431 -10.26 -13.44 30.73
CA GLY A 431 -11.11 -12.83 31.75
C GLY A 431 -11.99 -13.86 32.48
N PRO A 432 -12.48 -13.55 33.71
CA PRO A 432 -13.31 -14.49 34.48
C PRO A 432 -14.63 -14.85 33.79
N ARG A 433 -15.26 -13.93 33.06
CA ARG A 433 -16.50 -14.20 32.28
C ARG A 433 -16.21 -15.08 31.08
N GLN A 434 -15.12 -14.80 30.38
CA GLN A 434 -14.65 -15.63 29.27
C GLN A 434 -14.38 -17.08 29.72
N ASP A 435 -13.68 -17.27 30.85
CA ASP A 435 -13.40 -18.60 31.40
C ASP A 435 -14.69 -19.29 31.89
N SER A 436 -15.63 -18.52 32.45
CA SER A 436 -16.95 -19.05 32.83
C SER A 436 -17.74 -19.56 31.63
N LEU A 437 -17.78 -18.80 30.53
CA LEU A 437 -18.42 -19.21 29.28
C LEU A 437 -17.73 -20.45 28.69
N ARG A 438 -16.39 -20.45 28.60
CA ARG A 438 -15.63 -21.60 28.15
C ARG A 438 -15.99 -22.88 28.92
N LYS A 439 -16.09 -22.81 30.24
CA LYS A 439 -16.48 -23.92 31.09
C LYS A 439 -17.94 -24.35 30.88
N ALA A 440 -18.86 -23.37 30.74
CA ALA A 440 -20.28 -23.67 30.54
C ALA A 440 -20.56 -24.42 29.24
N PHE A 441 -19.84 -24.10 28.18
CA PHE A 441 -19.98 -24.75 26.89
C PHE A 441 -19.03 -25.94 26.67
N SER A 442 -18.11 -26.22 27.62
CA SER A 442 -17.22 -27.40 27.62
C SER A 442 -16.46 -27.62 26.31
N GLY A 443 -16.10 -26.53 25.56
CA GLY A 443 -15.41 -26.59 24.29
C GLY A 443 -16.31 -26.80 23.07
N ASP A 444 -17.62 -26.74 23.22
CA ASP A 444 -18.54 -26.62 22.07
C ASP A 444 -18.56 -25.18 21.56
N TRP A 445 -17.56 -24.88 20.70
CA TRP A 445 -17.35 -23.52 20.17
C TRP A 445 -18.50 -23.05 19.29
N LYS A 446 -19.20 -23.96 18.60
CA LYS A 446 -20.37 -23.62 17.77
C LYS A 446 -21.54 -23.20 18.64
N ALA A 447 -21.88 -23.99 19.67
CA ALA A 447 -22.95 -23.63 20.61
C ALA A 447 -22.62 -22.33 21.37
N MET A 448 -21.35 -22.10 21.73
CA MET A 448 -20.92 -20.86 22.36
C MET A 448 -21.02 -19.67 21.39
N ALA A 449 -20.66 -19.83 20.12
CA ALA A 449 -20.79 -18.80 19.10
C ALA A 449 -22.25 -18.41 18.83
N GLU A 450 -23.16 -19.40 18.77
CA GLU A 450 -24.61 -19.15 18.67
C GLU A 450 -25.13 -18.36 19.88
N HIS A 451 -24.74 -18.77 21.08
CA HIS A 451 -25.12 -18.04 22.29
C HIS A 451 -24.61 -16.59 22.29
N LEU A 452 -23.35 -16.35 21.91
CA LEU A 452 -22.75 -15.02 21.86
C LEU A 452 -23.41 -14.15 20.78
N TRP A 453 -23.69 -14.70 19.60
CA TRP A 453 -24.38 -14.00 18.53
C TRP A 453 -25.80 -13.58 18.93
N ASP A 454 -26.54 -14.47 19.54
CA ASP A 454 -27.91 -14.24 19.97
C ASP A 454 -28.01 -13.30 21.20
N ASN A 455 -26.88 -13.03 21.87
CA ASN A 455 -26.77 -12.16 23.05
C ASN A 455 -25.68 -11.07 22.87
N PRO A 456 -25.93 -10.01 22.08
CA PRO A 456 -24.91 -9.02 21.73
C PRO A 456 -24.21 -8.33 22.90
N LEU A 457 -24.91 -8.15 24.03
CA LEU A 457 -24.29 -7.56 25.23
C LEU A 457 -23.29 -8.53 25.89
N VAL A 458 -23.58 -9.86 25.82
CA VAL A 458 -22.65 -10.88 26.32
C VAL A 458 -21.43 -10.95 25.41
N LEU A 459 -21.62 -10.86 24.09
CA LEU A 459 -20.52 -10.81 23.11
C LEU A 459 -19.67 -9.55 23.30
N MET A 460 -20.30 -8.39 23.49
CA MET A 460 -19.60 -7.14 23.79
C MET A 460 -18.75 -7.27 25.04
N ASP A 461 -19.33 -7.77 26.14
CA ASP A 461 -18.61 -8.00 27.40
C ASP A 461 -17.48 -9.02 27.22
N PHE A 462 -17.68 -10.07 26.45
CA PHE A 462 -16.66 -11.06 26.10
C PHE A 462 -15.47 -10.43 25.39
N ILE A 463 -15.71 -9.63 24.35
CA ILE A 463 -14.65 -8.97 23.55
C ILE A 463 -13.87 -7.96 24.40
N THR A 464 -14.54 -7.22 25.27
CA THR A 464 -13.94 -6.13 26.05
C THR A 464 -13.30 -6.60 27.36
N GLU A 465 -13.52 -7.85 27.79
CA GLU A 465 -13.01 -8.37 29.06
C GLU A 465 -11.53 -8.76 29.02
N VAL A 466 -10.92 -8.84 27.83
CA VAL A 466 -9.50 -9.22 27.69
C VAL A 466 -8.61 -8.33 28.56
N LYS A 467 -7.78 -8.96 29.37
CA LYS A 467 -6.85 -8.24 30.26
C LYS A 467 -5.61 -7.76 29.49
N ILE A 468 -5.80 -6.75 28.63
CA ILE A 468 -4.70 -6.14 27.87
C ILE A 468 -3.56 -5.69 28.79
N THR A 469 -3.87 -5.30 30.03
CA THR A 469 -2.86 -4.95 31.04
C THR A 469 -1.92 -6.12 31.37
N ALA A 470 -2.38 -7.38 31.25
CA ALA A 470 -1.51 -8.54 31.46
C ALA A 470 -0.42 -8.63 30.38
N PHE A 471 -0.75 -8.30 29.13
CA PHE A 471 0.27 -8.16 28.08
C PHE A 471 1.25 -7.01 28.40
N ASN A 472 0.74 -5.84 28.80
CA ASN A 472 1.55 -4.68 29.10
C ASN A 472 2.52 -4.92 30.27
N GLU A 473 2.11 -5.69 31.29
CA GLU A 473 2.98 -6.06 32.41
C GLU A 473 4.10 -7.01 31.99
N ARG A 474 3.84 -7.87 31.02
CA ARG A 474 4.81 -8.81 30.44
C ARG A 474 5.74 -8.10 29.44
N GLU A 475 5.30 -6.99 28.87
CA GLU A 475 6.03 -6.18 27.86
C GLU A 475 6.91 -5.08 28.47
N LYS A 476 7.47 -5.28 29.62
CA LYS A 476 8.39 -4.29 30.23
C LYS A 476 9.57 -3.92 29.34
N HIS A 477 9.85 -4.74 28.34
CA HIS A 477 10.93 -4.59 27.38
C HIS A 477 10.59 -3.71 26.17
N THR A 478 9.30 -3.48 25.84
CA THR A 478 8.91 -2.79 24.59
C THR A 478 9.50 -1.38 24.46
N GLY A 479 9.67 -0.64 25.56
CA GLY A 479 10.33 0.67 25.55
C GLY A 479 11.81 0.57 25.19
N ASP A 480 12.50 -0.41 25.74
CA ASP A 480 13.93 -0.67 25.50
C ASP A 480 14.16 -1.14 24.07
N LEU A 481 13.29 -2.00 23.52
CA LEU A 481 13.34 -2.45 22.14
C LEU A 481 13.17 -1.29 21.15
N THR A 482 12.26 -0.36 21.39
CA THR A 482 12.08 0.81 20.54
C THR A 482 13.34 1.70 20.52
N ASP A 483 13.95 1.95 21.68
CA ASP A 483 15.19 2.71 21.76
C ASP A 483 16.35 1.97 21.05
N LEU A 484 16.47 0.67 21.27
CA LEU A 484 17.48 -0.16 20.60
C LEU A 484 17.32 -0.14 19.07
N GLN A 485 16.10 -0.23 18.57
CA GLN A 485 15.83 -0.11 17.13
C GLN A 485 16.20 1.27 16.58
N HIS A 486 15.90 2.35 17.30
CA HIS A 486 16.30 3.70 16.90
C HIS A 486 17.84 3.85 16.92
N ARG A 487 18.53 3.34 17.94
CA ARG A 487 20.00 3.34 18.02
C ARG A 487 20.61 2.53 16.90
N TYR A 488 20.04 1.38 16.56
CA TYR A 488 20.45 0.55 15.43
C TYR A 488 20.32 1.31 14.10
N THR A 489 19.16 1.90 13.82
CA THR A 489 18.93 2.66 12.59
C THR A 489 19.94 3.80 12.42
N ARG A 490 20.22 4.55 13.51
CA ARG A 490 21.23 5.62 13.50
C ARG A 490 22.63 5.08 13.30
N ALA A 491 22.98 4.00 13.98
CA ALA A 491 24.30 3.38 13.82
C ALA A 491 24.53 2.90 12.38
N LEU A 492 23.53 2.26 11.77
CA LEU A 492 23.59 1.83 10.37
C LEU A 492 23.67 3.03 9.40
N TYR A 493 22.91 4.11 9.67
CA TYR A 493 23.00 5.34 8.89
C TYR A 493 24.42 5.92 8.88
N HIS A 494 25.04 6.07 10.06
CA HIS A 494 26.39 6.62 10.19
C HIS A 494 27.47 5.68 9.62
N ASP A 495 27.31 4.38 9.74
CA ASP A 495 28.22 3.40 9.13
C ASP A 495 28.21 3.51 7.60
N ARG A 496 27.01 3.59 7.00
CA ARG A 496 26.86 3.79 5.55
C ARG A 496 27.41 5.14 5.10
N GLU A 497 27.16 6.21 5.85
CA GLU A 497 27.71 7.55 5.58
C GLU A 497 29.25 7.52 5.61
N ALA A 498 29.86 6.91 6.62
CA ALA A 498 31.32 6.77 6.74
C ALA A 498 31.92 5.96 5.58
N LYS A 499 31.21 4.99 5.04
CA LYS A 499 31.59 4.20 3.86
C LYS A 499 31.32 4.92 2.53
N GLY A 500 30.75 6.13 2.54
CA GLY A 500 30.39 6.89 1.34
C GLY A 500 29.25 6.29 0.52
N ILE A 501 28.41 5.47 1.15
CA ILE A 501 27.23 4.85 0.50
C ILE A 501 26.15 5.92 0.38
N VAL A 502 25.69 6.18 -0.84
CA VAL A 502 24.52 7.04 -1.09
C VAL A 502 23.28 6.31 -0.59
N GLN A 503 22.52 6.95 0.27
CA GLN A 503 21.39 6.30 0.94
C GLN A 503 20.11 7.17 0.88
N TYR A 504 19.00 6.51 0.99
CA TYR A 504 17.67 7.08 1.07
C TYR A 504 16.98 6.56 2.34
N PRO A 505 16.10 7.32 2.98
CA PRO A 505 15.39 6.85 4.17
C PRO A 505 14.23 5.92 3.79
N ASP A 506 13.81 5.11 4.76
CA ASP A 506 12.57 4.34 4.62
C ASP A 506 11.41 5.21 4.13
N ALA A 507 10.55 4.62 3.30
CA ALA A 507 9.33 5.27 2.84
C ALA A 507 8.41 5.57 4.03
N ASN A 508 7.69 6.68 3.96
CA ASN A 508 6.83 7.18 5.04
C ASN A 508 5.71 8.09 4.52
N SER A 509 5.17 7.78 3.35
CA SER A 509 4.13 8.55 2.65
C SER A 509 4.58 9.95 2.20
N THR A 510 5.88 10.25 2.17
CA THR A 510 6.41 11.43 1.49
C THR A 510 6.65 11.16 0.01
N MET A 511 6.61 12.21 -0.81
CA MET A 511 6.85 12.06 -2.27
C MET A 511 8.25 11.52 -2.55
N ARG A 512 8.33 10.47 -3.35
CA ARG A 512 9.55 9.79 -3.77
C ARG A 512 9.59 9.59 -5.27
N LEU A 513 10.80 9.40 -5.76
CA LEU A 513 11.09 8.99 -7.12
C LEU A 513 11.84 7.67 -7.11
N THR A 514 11.45 6.74 -7.98
CA THR A 514 12.23 5.57 -8.32
C THR A 514 12.44 5.50 -9.83
N TYR A 515 13.53 4.91 -10.26
CA TYR A 515 13.83 4.79 -11.69
C TYR A 515 14.38 3.41 -12.03
N GLY A 516 14.12 3.01 -13.25
CA GLY A 516 14.49 1.72 -13.79
C GLY A 516 14.22 1.64 -15.28
N VAL A 517 13.94 0.46 -15.77
CA VAL A 517 13.62 0.19 -17.16
C VAL A 517 12.46 -0.80 -17.28
N VAL A 518 11.80 -0.80 -18.42
CA VAL A 518 10.87 -1.87 -18.80
C VAL A 518 11.65 -3.18 -18.93
N SER A 519 11.27 -4.22 -18.20
CA SER A 519 12.06 -5.45 -18.15
C SER A 519 11.24 -6.71 -17.94
N SER A 520 11.67 -7.80 -18.54
CA SER A 520 11.16 -9.15 -18.31
C SER A 520 11.55 -9.69 -16.94
N LEU A 521 10.99 -10.83 -16.56
CA LEU A 521 11.27 -11.50 -15.30
C LEU A 521 11.66 -12.96 -15.55
N GLU A 522 12.75 -13.40 -14.91
CA GLU A 522 13.15 -14.81 -14.84
C GLU A 522 13.01 -15.28 -13.38
N PRO A 523 11.78 -15.66 -12.96
CA PRO A 523 11.51 -15.96 -11.55
C PRO A 523 12.22 -17.22 -11.05
N TRP A 524 12.48 -18.17 -11.93
CA TRP A 524 13.13 -19.46 -11.61
C TRP A 524 14.02 -19.91 -12.75
N ASP A 525 14.91 -20.87 -12.48
CA ASP A 525 15.69 -21.53 -13.52
C ASP A 525 14.78 -22.07 -14.65
N ALA A 526 15.13 -21.77 -15.88
CA ALA A 526 14.41 -22.13 -17.10
C ALA A 526 12.98 -21.56 -17.23
N VAL A 527 12.60 -20.56 -16.44
CA VAL A 527 11.32 -19.84 -16.56
C VAL A 527 11.56 -18.40 -16.97
N TYR A 528 11.07 -18.03 -18.15
CA TYR A 528 11.09 -16.66 -18.67
C TYR A 528 9.66 -16.15 -18.82
N THR A 529 9.38 -14.96 -18.31
CA THR A 529 8.10 -14.27 -18.49
C THR A 529 8.32 -12.95 -19.20
N SER A 530 7.49 -12.68 -20.22
CA SER A 530 7.55 -11.44 -20.98
C SER A 530 7.31 -10.22 -20.09
N TRP A 531 7.89 -9.08 -20.48
CA TRP A 531 7.67 -7.79 -19.83
C TRP A 531 6.24 -7.23 -20.03
N TYR A 532 5.39 -7.85 -20.86
CA TYR A 532 4.01 -7.42 -21.05
C TYR A 532 3.04 -8.59 -21.18
N SER A 533 1.81 -8.36 -20.78
CA SER A 533 0.64 -9.18 -21.05
C SER A 533 -0.24 -8.54 -22.14
N SER A 534 -1.11 -9.33 -22.78
CA SER A 534 -1.91 -8.86 -23.90
C SER A 534 -3.37 -9.33 -23.80
N PRO A 535 -4.29 -8.83 -24.65
CA PRO A 535 -5.69 -9.25 -24.68
C PRO A 535 -5.87 -10.75 -24.91
N ARG A 536 -4.88 -11.42 -25.49
CA ARG A 536 -4.88 -12.88 -25.63
C ARG A 536 -5.02 -13.57 -24.27
N GLY A 537 -4.27 -13.12 -23.25
CA GLY A 537 -4.35 -13.68 -21.90
C GLY A 537 -5.71 -13.47 -21.22
N LEU A 538 -6.38 -12.31 -21.47
CA LEU A 538 -7.76 -12.12 -21.05
C LEU A 538 -8.69 -13.18 -21.61
N ARG A 539 -8.57 -13.51 -22.92
CA ARG A 539 -9.39 -14.54 -23.57
C ARG A 539 -9.06 -15.95 -23.07
N GLU A 540 -7.78 -16.25 -22.85
CA GLU A 540 -7.32 -17.56 -22.39
C GLU A 540 -7.79 -17.86 -20.96
N LYS A 541 -7.85 -16.84 -20.09
CA LYS A 541 -8.31 -16.94 -18.70
C LYS A 541 -9.82 -16.75 -18.53
N TYR A 542 -10.51 -16.16 -19.51
CA TYR A 542 -11.94 -15.86 -19.42
C TYR A 542 -12.78 -17.09 -19.10
N ASN A 543 -13.52 -17.03 -18.00
CA ASN A 543 -14.44 -18.08 -17.57
C ASN A 543 -15.70 -17.43 -16.94
N PRO A 544 -16.85 -17.37 -17.67
CA PRO A 544 -18.05 -16.73 -17.17
C PRO A 544 -18.70 -17.45 -15.97
N ALA A 545 -18.27 -18.68 -15.66
CA ALA A 545 -18.76 -19.43 -14.51
C ALA A 545 -17.94 -19.17 -13.23
N GLN A 546 -16.81 -18.50 -13.33
CA GLN A 546 -15.94 -18.17 -12.21
C GLN A 546 -15.87 -16.65 -12.05
N HIS A 547 -16.32 -16.14 -10.91
CA HIS A 547 -16.48 -14.71 -10.65
C HIS A 547 -15.20 -13.90 -10.99
N ASP A 548 -14.05 -14.36 -10.54
CA ASP A 548 -12.78 -13.64 -10.66
C ASP A 548 -12.25 -13.60 -12.11
N PHE A 549 -12.72 -14.50 -12.98
CA PHE A 549 -12.38 -14.57 -14.40
C PHE A 549 -13.56 -14.25 -15.32
N ALA A 550 -14.68 -13.80 -14.77
CA ALA A 550 -15.81 -13.33 -15.58
C ALA A 550 -15.53 -11.92 -16.11
N LEU A 551 -15.98 -11.67 -17.34
CA LEU A 551 -15.94 -10.35 -17.99
C LEU A 551 -17.30 -10.06 -18.64
N PRO A 552 -17.68 -8.80 -18.80
CA PRO A 552 -18.86 -8.45 -19.61
C PRO A 552 -18.73 -8.98 -21.04
N ALA A 553 -19.79 -9.60 -21.55
CA ALA A 553 -19.75 -10.26 -22.87
C ALA A 553 -19.43 -9.30 -24.03
N ASP A 554 -19.90 -8.07 -23.94
CA ASP A 554 -19.62 -6.99 -24.88
C ASP A 554 -18.16 -6.53 -24.80
N PHE A 555 -17.55 -6.53 -23.60
CA PHE A 555 -16.13 -6.28 -23.43
C PHE A 555 -15.28 -7.37 -24.08
N VAL A 556 -15.61 -8.64 -23.87
CA VAL A 556 -14.92 -9.77 -24.53
C VAL A 556 -14.98 -9.65 -26.05
N ALA A 557 -16.16 -9.30 -26.59
CA ALA A 557 -16.32 -9.05 -28.03
C ALA A 557 -15.52 -7.82 -28.52
N ALA A 558 -15.36 -6.82 -27.67
CA ALA A 558 -14.60 -5.62 -28.02
C ALA A 558 -13.08 -5.85 -28.05
N LEU A 559 -12.55 -6.82 -27.30
CA LEU A 559 -11.12 -7.13 -27.24
C LEU A 559 -10.47 -7.41 -28.60
N ASP A 560 -11.26 -7.82 -29.62
CA ASP A 560 -10.75 -8.04 -31.00
C ASP A 560 -10.28 -6.73 -31.67
N ARG A 561 -10.63 -5.59 -31.12
CA ARG A 561 -10.24 -4.26 -31.63
C ARG A 561 -9.01 -3.68 -30.91
N TYR A 562 -8.41 -4.43 -29.98
CA TYR A 562 -7.21 -4.04 -29.26
C TYR A 562 -6.10 -5.07 -29.37
N ASP A 563 -4.93 -4.65 -29.80
CA ASP A 563 -3.74 -5.49 -29.99
C ASP A 563 -2.52 -5.03 -29.17
N GLY A 564 -2.69 -3.99 -28.35
CA GLY A 564 -1.64 -3.48 -27.47
C GLY A 564 -1.45 -4.29 -26.19
N PRO A 565 -0.45 -3.94 -25.37
CA PRO A 565 -0.28 -4.50 -24.02
C PRO A 565 -1.44 -4.14 -23.09
N VAL A 566 -1.78 -5.06 -22.18
CA VAL A 566 -2.73 -4.82 -21.08
C VAL A 566 -1.97 -4.33 -19.84
N ASN A 567 -1.02 -5.14 -19.38
CA ASN A 567 -0.12 -4.77 -18.29
C ASN A 567 1.34 -4.93 -18.72
N PHE A 568 2.25 -4.29 -18.00
CA PHE A 568 3.69 -4.42 -18.25
C PHE A 568 4.50 -4.33 -16.96
N LEU A 569 5.74 -4.81 -17.02
CA LEU A 569 6.69 -4.81 -15.92
C LEU A 569 7.74 -3.74 -16.09
N THR A 570 8.12 -3.12 -14.99
CA THR A 570 9.36 -2.36 -14.86
C THR A 570 10.12 -2.83 -13.62
N ASP A 571 11.41 -2.53 -13.54
CA ASP A 571 12.24 -2.88 -12.38
C ASP A 571 12.33 -1.74 -11.34
N ASN A 572 11.34 -0.85 -11.32
CA ASN A 572 11.23 0.22 -10.34
C ASN A 572 11.00 -0.33 -8.93
N ASP A 573 11.65 0.31 -7.96
CA ASP A 573 11.47 0.04 -6.54
C ASP A 573 10.20 0.71 -6.01
N ILE A 574 9.18 -0.07 -5.65
CA ILE A 574 7.88 0.42 -5.18
C ILE A 574 7.42 -0.30 -3.91
N THR A 575 6.48 0.30 -3.19
CA THR A 575 5.73 -0.32 -2.10
C THR A 575 4.30 0.22 -2.06
N GLY A 576 3.46 -0.29 -1.15
CA GLY A 576 2.09 0.21 -0.92
C GLY A 576 2.07 1.72 -0.75
N GLY A 577 1.09 2.40 -1.37
CA GLY A 577 1.01 3.86 -1.52
C GLY A 577 1.49 4.37 -2.89
N ASN A 578 2.34 3.61 -3.60
CA ASN A 578 2.64 3.87 -5.03
C ASN A 578 1.48 3.51 -5.96
N SER A 579 0.45 2.84 -5.48
CA SER A 579 -0.78 2.59 -6.25
C SER A 579 -1.29 3.88 -6.89
N GLY A 580 -1.48 3.87 -8.23
CA GLY A 580 -1.88 5.03 -9.03
C GLY A 580 -0.75 5.99 -9.40
N SER A 581 0.49 5.72 -8.97
CA SER A 581 1.64 6.50 -9.40
C SER A 581 1.82 6.44 -10.91
N PRO A 582 2.09 7.57 -11.59
CA PRO A 582 2.41 7.56 -13.00
C PRO A 582 3.73 6.84 -13.23
N VAL A 583 3.74 5.96 -14.21
CA VAL A 583 4.97 5.42 -14.80
C VAL A 583 5.30 6.30 -16.00
N LEU A 584 6.46 6.95 -15.95
CA LEU A 584 6.86 7.98 -16.89
C LEU A 584 8.03 7.50 -17.76
N ASN A 585 7.98 7.82 -19.04
CA ASN A 585 9.10 7.58 -19.95
C ASN A 585 10.25 8.60 -19.77
N ALA A 586 11.29 8.49 -20.57
CA ALA A 586 12.46 9.36 -20.54
C ALA A 586 12.14 10.89 -20.67
N ARG A 587 10.99 11.23 -21.24
CA ARG A 587 10.52 12.62 -21.44
C ARG A 587 9.50 13.09 -20.41
N GLY A 588 9.21 12.28 -19.37
CA GLY A 588 8.20 12.60 -18.37
C GLY A 588 6.75 12.42 -18.85
N GLU A 589 6.53 11.64 -19.91
CA GLU A 589 5.18 11.34 -20.42
C GLU A 589 4.67 10.04 -19.78
N VAL A 590 3.38 9.99 -19.44
CA VAL A 590 2.73 8.83 -18.81
C VAL A 590 2.66 7.66 -19.81
N ILE A 591 3.26 6.54 -19.48
CA ILE A 591 3.17 5.27 -20.24
C ILE A 591 2.31 4.22 -19.54
N GLY A 592 2.02 4.42 -18.24
CA GLY A 592 1.19 3.53 -17.45
C GLY A 592 1.01 4.02 -16.03
N LEU A 593 0.33 3.21 -15.21
CA LEU A 593 0.16 3.43 -13.78
C LEU A 593 0.69 2.22 -13.04
N ALA A 594 1.51 2.45 -12.02
CA ALA A 594 1.91 1.41 -11.08
C ALA A 594 0.70 0.97 -10.26
N PHE A 595 0.48 -0.33 -10.09
CA PHE A 595 -0.65 -0.80 -9.30
C PHE A 595 -0.32 -1.98 -8.38
N ASP A 596 0.74 -2.75 -8.69
CA ASP A 596 1.08 -3.95 -7.93
C ASP A 596 2.59 -4.21 -7.98
N GLY A 597 3.08 -5.09 -7.10
CA GLY A 597 4.37 -5.76 -7.23
C GLY A 597 4.19 -7.17 -7.77
N ASN A 598 5.28 -7.84 -8.07
CA ASN A 598 5.25 -9.27 -8.35
C ASN A 598 5.51 -10.08 -7.07
N LYS A 599 5.19 -11.36 -7.09
CA LYS A 599 5.35 -12.27 -5.96
C LYS A 599 6.79 -12.30 -5.39
N GLU A 600 7.79 -12.23 -6.28
CA GLU A 600 9.20 -12.23 -5.88
C GLU A 600 9.64 -10.91 -5.25
N SER A 601 8.82 -9.84 -5.29
CA SER A 601 9.10 -8.55 -4.67
C SER A 601 8.58 -8.41 -3.25
N LEU A 602 7.89 -9.41 -2.69
CA LEU A 602 7.15 -9.28 -1.44
C LEU A 602 8.03 -9.07 -0.18
N ALA A 603 9.36 -9.26 -0.29
CA ALA A 603 10.31 -8.85 0.74
C ALA A 603 10.87 -7.43 0.52
N SER A 604 10.42 -6.68 -0.50
CA SER A 604 11.00 -5.38 -0.87
C SER A 604 10.92 -4.33 0.24
N ASP A 605 9.97 -4.44 1.14
CA ASP A 605 9.88 -3.52 2.28
C ASP A 605 11.08 -3.64 3.22
N VAL A 606 11.73 -4.79 3.28
CA VAL A 606 12.91 -5.03 4.13
C VAL A 606 14.21 -5.18 3.35
N SER A 607 14.17 -5.67 2.11
CA SER A 607 15.34 -5.81 1.22
C SER A 607 14.91 -5.83 -0.24
N PHE A 608 15.52 -4.97 -1.06
CA PHE A 608 15.29 -4.92 -2.51
C PHE A 608 16.17 -5.94 -3.22
N THR A 609 15.58 -6.74 -4.10
CA THR A 609 16.31 -7.74 -4.89
C THR A 609 16.24 -7.37 -6.37
N PRO A 610 17.26 -6.73 -6.95
CA PRO A 610 17.20 -6.05 -8.25
C PRO A 610 16.70 -6.91 -9.42
N ASP A 611 17.07 -8.20 -9.45
CA ASP A 611 16.71 -9.10 -10.55
C ASP A 611 15.27 -9.60 -10.48
N TYR A 612 14.66 -9.56 -9.30
CA TYR A 612 13.37 -10.16 -9.01
C TYR A 612 12.26 -9.17 -8.72
N ASN A 613 12.59 -8.01 -8.15
CA ASN A 613 11.60 -6.99 -7.86
C ASN A 613 11.09 -6.35 -9.14
N LYS A 614 9.78 -6.41 -9.37
CA LYS A 614 9.11 -5.77 -10.49
C LYS A 614 7.91 -4.95 -10.02
N CYS A 615 7.75 -3.80 -10.63
CA CYS A 615 6.55 -2.99 -10.57
C CYS A 615 5.62 -3.46 -11.71
N VAL A 616 4.41 -3.87 -11.36
CA VAL A 616 3.36 -4.23 -12.31
C VAL A 616 2.54 -2.98 -12.63
N CYS A 617 2.39 -2.70 -13.93
CA CYS A 617 1.79 -1.46 -14.41
C CYS A 617 0.64 -1.74 -15.37
N VAL A 618 -0.45 -0.96 -15.29
CA VAL A 618 -1.46 -0.94 -16.35
C VAL A 618 -0.98 -0.06 -17.50
N ASP A 619 -1.08 -0.55 -18.74
CA ASP A 619 -0.66 0.21 -19.93
C ASP A 619 -1.64 1.37 -20.20
N ILE A 620 -1.12 2.57 -20.38
CA ILE A 620 -1.95 3.75 -20.62
C ILE A 620 -2.75 3.64 -21.94
N ARG A 621 -2.25 2.89 -22.94
CA ARG A 621 -2.94 2.68 -24.21
C ARG A 621 -4.15 1.76 -24.03
N TYR A 622 -4.09 0.81 -23.09
CA TYR A 622 -5.23 -0.01 -22.70
C TYR A 622 -6.30 0.83 -22.01
N VAL A 623 -5.90 1.71 -21.11
CA VAL A 623 -6.80 2.69 -20.49
C VAL A 623 -7.48 3.55 -21.54
N LEU A 624 -6.69 4.12 -22.47
CA LEU A 624 -7.23 4.95 -23.55
C LEU A 624 -8.18 4.17 -24.46
N TRP A 625 -7.86 2.92 -24.81
CA TRP A 625 -8.73 2.07 -25.60
C TRP A 625 -10.07 1.81 -24.90
N ILE A 626 -10.05 1.54 -23.59
CA ILE A 626 -11.29 1.40 -22.80
C ILE A 626 -12.13 2.67 -22.90
N LEU A 627 -11.52 3.84 -22.72
CA LEU A 627 -12.22 5.11 -22.77
C LEU A 627 -12.72 5.49 -24.17
N GLU A 628 -11.91 5.25 -25.21
CA GLU A 628 -12.19 5.66 -26.59
C GLU A 628 -13.11 4.67 -27.32
N ASP A 629 -12.73 3.39 -27.34
CA ASP A 629 -13.33 2.38 -28.25
C ASP A 629 -14.38 1.50 -27.56
N TYR A 630 -14.21 1.22 -26.27
CA TYR A 630 -15.17 0.40 -25.54
C TYR A 630 -16.30 1.23 -24.94
N VAL A 631 -15.97 2.25 -24.16
CA VAL A 631 -16.96 3.10 -23.47
C VAL A 631 -17.47 4.24 -24.36
N GLY A 632 -16.62 4.81 -25.20
CA GLY A 632 -16.96 5.97 -26.02
C GLY A 632 -17.08 7.27 -25.21
N LEU A 633 -16.23 7.47 -24.22
CA LEU A 633 -16.23 8.65 -23.34
C LEU A 633 -15.55 9.86 -24.03
N GLU A 634 -16.12 10.29 -25.17
CA GLU A 634 -15.56 11.29 -26.07
C GLU A 634 -15.12 12.59 -25.39
N ARG A 635 -15.84 13.02 -24.36
CA ARG A 635 -15.54 14.24 -23.61
C ARG A 635 -14.13 14.16 -22.99
N ILE A 636 -13.88 13.08 -22.26
CA ILE A 636 -12.60 12.86 -21.60
C ILE A 636 -11.48 12.63 -22.63
N VAL A 637 -11.76 11.86 -23.66
CA VAL A 637 -10.80 11.61 -24.74
C VAL A 637 -10.36 12.91 -25.45
N LYS A 638 -11.29 13.86 -25.66
CA LYS A 638 -10.98 15.18 -26.23
C LYS A 638 -10.13 16.04 -25.28
N GLU A 639 -10.39 15.94 -24.00
CA GLU A 639 -9.64 16.64 -22.95
C GLU A 639 -8.20 16.15 -22.83
N LEU A 640 -7.94 14.87 -23.15
CA LEU A 640 -6.61 14.23 -23.10
C LEU A 640 -5.79 14.37 -24.41
N LYS A 641 -6.30 15.07 -25.41
CA LYS A 641 -5.61 15.34 -26.69
C LYS A 641 -4.89 16.68 -26.68
#